data_07557cbcc3597114f95bc05729b3509e
#
_entry.id   07557cbcc3597114f95bc05729b3509e
#
_cell.length_a   1.000
_cell.length_b   1.000
_cell.length_c   1.000
_cell.angle_alpha   90.00
_cell.angle_beta   90.00
_cell.angle_gamma   90.00
#
_symmetry.space_group_name_H-M   'P 1'
#
loop_
_entity.id
_entity.type
_entity.pdbx_description
1 polymer ?
#
loop_
_entity_poly.entity_id
_entity_poly.type
_entity_poly.pdbx_seq_one_letter_code
_entity_poly.pdbx_strand_id
1 'polypeptide(L)'
;MPYTSPKKSVKEVRYLNKDFLSFKDNLIEFTKIYFPNEYNDFNESSPGMMFIEMASYVGDVLSYYIDNQFKESLLAYAEEKKTVYNMAQSLGYTPKVASSAATGVDVFQTVPAATAGSGDSYTTKPNLDYALSVKAGMELESDTGVTFVLEEDVNFKFSSSYDPMTITVYESSDNVPVTYLLKKSGKVISGNTETEYITIGSAEKYKRIALGNKDVTEIISVTDSDGNNWYEVPYLAQDTVFTDMENTSKNDDELYTYADQAPYLLKLLKTTRRFTTFIREDGRTEMRFGAGTSDSPDEEIIPNPDEVGSSLPGRPSKLGTAFDPSNFLSTKAYGQAPSNTTLTVTYRYGGGLDHNIRANSLRTVRSGRVDLDSTGLSNSLVNSTKASLAFNNQDPATGGRGAESIIEVKNNALAYFQAQQRAVTKEDYITRVYALPPKYGNIAKVYIVQDTQLDSQSGANSDDRIINPLALNLYTLGFDANKKLTAVNQAVKENIQTYLTQFRMVTDAVNIKDAFIINIGVKFNILTKVGYNKEEVVLRTIQKVRDFFNIDKWQIGQPIILADLAYQISLCDGVSAVVPPEENNPNGHTVLITNKYKESDNYSGNAYDIIGATKNGVVYPSLDPSCFELKFPATDIEGRVVGDSSGGN
;
A
#
# COMPACT_ATOMS: atom_id res chain seq x y z
N MET A 1 -83.02 -45.70 -0.32
CA MET A 1 -82.34 -44.53 0.23
C MET A 1 -80.84 -44.73 0.10
N PRO A 2 -80.09 -43.90 -0.63
CA PRO A 2 -78.65 -44.08 -0.73
C PRO A 2 -77.98 -43.48 0.51
N TYR A 3 -77.17 -44.28 1.14
CA TYR A 3 -76.25 -43.85 2.19
C TYR A 3 -75.25 -42.85 1.66
N THR A 4 -75.39 -41.57 2.02
CA THR A 4 -74.37 -40.57 1.85
C THR A 4 -73.37 -40.69 3.02
N SER A 5 -72.18 -41.19 2.77
CA SER A 5 -71.13 -41.15 3.75
C SER A 5 -70.78 -39.67 4.11
N PRO A 6 -70.60 -39.32 5.39
CA PRO A 6 -70.25 -37.97 5.76
C PRO A 6 -68.85 -37.67 5.15
N LYS A 7 -68.80 -36.59 4.34
CA LYS A 7 -67.53 -36.02 3.91
C LYS A 7 -66.67 -35.69 5.15
N LYS A 8 -65.63 -36.44 5.38
CA LYS A 8 -64.52 -36.04 6.32
C LYS A 8 -64.03 -34.67 5.88
N SER A 9 -64.40 -33.61 6.62
CA SER A 9 -63.77 -32.31 6.41
C SER A 9 -62.25 -32.47 6.67
N VAL A 10 -61.45 -32.23 5.66
CA VAL A 10 -60.02 -32.18 5.79
C VAL A 10 -59.73 -30.99 6.72
N LYS A 11 -59.21 -31.29 7.91
CA LYS A 11 -58.82 -30.29 8.90
C LYS A 11 -57.45 -29.75 8.46
N GLU A 12 -57.43 -28.61 7.77
CA GLU A 12 -56.19 -27.92 7.38
C GLU A 12 -55.79 -26.91 8.45
N VAL A 13 -54.60 -27.04 8.99
CA VAL A 13 -53.95 -26.06 9.88
C VAL A 13 -53.06 -25.18 9.04
N ARG A 14 -53.22 -23.87 9.10
CA ARG A 14 -52.39 -22.90 8.40
C ARG A 14 -51.16 -22.57 9.26
N TYR A 15 -49.96 -22.86 8.75
CA TYR A 15 -48.68 -22.65 9.45
C TYR A 15 -47.96 -21.34 9.03
N LEU A 16 -48.59 -20.49 8.19
CA LEU A 16 -47.97 -19.28 7.61
C LEU A 16 -48.32 -17.99 8.34
N ASN A 17 -48.76 -18.08 9.59
CA ASN A 17 -49.13 -16.90 10.37
C ASN A 17 -47.89 -16.28 11.01
N LYS A 18 -47.82 -14.93 11.01
CA LYS A 18 -46.65 -14.19 11.51
C LYS A 18 -46.99 -13.06 12.48
N ASP A 19 -48.24 -12.61 12.54
CA ASP A 19 -48.68 -11.50 13.35
C ASP A 19 -49.78 -11.92 14.37
N PHE A 20 -49.94 -11.10 15.40
CA PHE A 20 -50.88 -11.36 16.51
C PHE A 20 -52.29 -11.69 16.02
N LEU A 21 -52.84 -10.90 15.07
CA LEU A 21 -54.20 -11.09 14.58
C LEU A 21 -54.36 -12.42 13.83
N SER A 22 -53.39 -12.74 12.97
CA SER A 22 -53.38 -14.00 12.23
C SER A 22 -53.24 -15.22 13.15
N PHE A 23 -52.43 -15.13 14.21
CA PHE A 23 -52.35 -16.17 15.24
C PHE A 23 -53.64 -16.33 16.02
N LYS A 24 -54.26 -15.20 16.42
CA LYS A 24 -55.54 -15.19 17.12
C LYS A 24 -56.65 -15.85 16.28
N ASP A 25 -56.80 -15.42 15.02
CA ASP A 25 -57.83 -15.97 14.12
C ASP A 25 -57.61 -17.47 13.87
N ASN A 26 -56.35 -17.88 13.65
CA ASN A 26 -56.03 -19.29 13.46
C ASN A 26 -56.28 -20.14 14.72
N LEU A 27 -55.99 -19.64 15.91
CA LEU A 27 -56.31 -20.32 17.16
C LEU A 27 -57.80 -20.42 17.42
N ILE A 28 -58.60 -19.39 17.07
CA ILE A 28 -60.07 -19.42 17.12
C ILE A 28 -60.59 -20.48 16.14
N GLU A 29 -60.11 -20.48 14.89
CA GLU A 29 -60.51 -21.46 13.88
C GLU A 29 -60.10 -22.87 14.30
N PHE A 30 -58.88 -23.05 14.79
CA PHE A 30 -58.40 -24.32 15.33
C PHE A 30 -59.30 -24.82 16.48
N THR A 31 -59.65 -23.96 17.43
CA THR A 31 -60.52 -24.31 18.56
C THR A 31 -61.91 -24.71 18.09
N LYS A 32 -62.51 -24.00 17.13
CA LYS A 32 -63.82 -24.37 16.54
C LYS A 32 -63.81 -25.70 15.80
N ILE A 33 -62.67 -26.05 15.16
CA ILE A 33 -62.55 -27.30 14.39
C ILE A 33 -62.27 -28.51 15.31
N TYR A 34 -61.38 -28.36 16.30
CA TYR A 34 -60.90 -29.47 17.10
C TYR A 34 -61.63 -29.67 18.42
N PHE A 35 -62.21 -28.57 18.99
CA PHE A 35 -62.93 -28.56 20.28
C PHE A 35 -64.32 -27.98 20.20
N PRO A 36 -65.18 -28.37 19.20
CA PRO A 36 -66.46 -27.73 18.95
C PRO A 36 -67.47 -27.88 20.06
N ASN A 37 -67.32 -28.92 20.89
CA ASN A 37 -68.26 -29.21 21.98
C ASN A 37 -67.77 -28.79 23.36
N GLU A 38 -66.46 -28.44 23.46
CA GLU A 38 -65.84 -28.16 24.72
C GLU A 38 -65.68 -26.66 24.97
N TYR A 39 -65.45 -25.85 23.88
CA TYR A 39 -65.30 -24.41 23.99
C TYR A 39 -65.96 -23.68 22.82
N ASN A 40 -66.97 -22.86 23.13
CA ASN A 40 -67.74 -22.07 22.14
C ASN A 40 -67.89 -20.58 22.50
N ASP A 41 -67.29 -20.13 23.61
CA ASP A 41 -67.37 -18.74 24.05
C ASP A 41 -66.17 -17.94 23.58
N PHE A 42 -66.31 -17.28 22.44
CA PHE A 42 -65.24 -16.43 21.83
C PHE A 42 -65.47 -14.95 22.12
N ASN A 43 -66.16 -14.63 23.23
CA ASN A 43 -66.32 -13.25 23.66
C ASN A 43 -64.99 -12.74 24.26
N GLU A 44 -64.61 -11.49 23.95
CA GLU A 44 -63.38 -10.84 24.43
C GLU A 44 -63.27 -10.82 25.97
N SER A 45 -64.37 -10.87 26.68
CA SER A 45 -64.41 -10.89 28.15
C SER A 45 -64.27 -12.31 28.74
N SER A 46 -64.22 -13.35 27.93
CA SER A 46 -64.15 -14.73 28.43
C SER A 46 -62.70 -15.13 28.83
N PRO A 47 -62.53 -15.90 29.91
CA PRO A 47 -61.20 -16.39 30.31
C PRO A 47 -60.48 -17.22 29.23
N GLY A 48 -61.25 -18.01 28.45
CA GLY A 48 -60.69 -18.79 27.37
C GLY A 48 -60.18 -17.95 26.22
N MET A 49 -60.85 -16.85 25.91
CA MET A 49 -60.41 -15.90 24.90
C MET A 49 -59.12 -15.20 25.35
N MET A 50 -59.01 -14.86 26.65
CA MET A 50 -57.77 -14.32 27.22
C MET A 50 -56.56 -15.27 27.04
N PHE A 51 -56.76 -16.60 27.19
CA PHE A 51 -55.71 -17.57 26.93
C PHE A 51 -55.34 -17.67 25.45
N ILE A 52 -56.30 -17.56 24.53
CA ILE A 52 -56.06 -17.51 23.08
C ILE A 52 -55.25 -16.28 22.72
N GLU A 53 -55.60 -15.12 23.26
CA GLU A 53 -54.87 -13.86 23.04
C GLU A 53 -53.46 -13.91 23.61
N MET A 54 -53.28 -14.46 24.80
CA MET A 54 -51.96 -14.64 25.41
C MET A 54 -51.10 -15.61 24.60
N ALA A 55 -51.65 -16.72 24.11
CA ALA A 55 -50.95 -17.65 23.23
C ALA A 55 -50.60 -17.00 21.89
N SER A 56 -51.50 -16.17 21.32
CA SER A 56 -51.27 -15.42 20.09
C SER A 56 -50.14 -14.39 20.26
N TYR A 57 -50.11 -13.68 21.40
CA TYR A 57 -49.03 -12.76 21.73
C TYR A 57 -47.68 -13.47 21.84
N VAL A 58 -47.64 -14.60 22.52
CA VAL A 58 -46.39 -15.40 22.60
C VAL A 58 -45.98 -15.88 21.21
N GLY A 59 -46.91 -16.30 20.37
CA GLY A 59 -46.66 -16.69 18.98
C GLY A 59 -46.08 -15.56 18.14
N ASP A 60 -46.61 -14.37 18.26
CA ASP A 60 -46.15 -13.15 17.57
C ASP A 60 -44.74 -12.78 18.00
N VAL A 61 -44.49 -12.72 19.30
CA VAL A 61 -43.15 -12.46 19.86
C VAL A 61 -42.11 -13.49 19.39
N LEU A 62 -42.44 -14.78 19.43
CA LEU A 62 -41.56 -15.85 18.94
C LEU A 62 -41.29 -15.74 17.45
N SER A 63 -42.34 -15.44 16.64
CA SER A 63 -42.17 -15.21 15.21
C SER A 63 -41.25 -14.04 14.92
N TYR A 64 -41.41 -12.94 15.65
CA TYR A 64 -40.51 -11.78 15.53
C TYR A 64 -39.04 -12.15 15.86
N TYR A 65 -38.81 -12.88 16.96
CA TYR A 65 -37.46 -13.30 17.30
C TYR A 65 -36.86 -14.25 16.26
N ILE A 66 -37.64 -15.19 15.71
CA ILE A 66 -37.16 -16.10 14.67
C ILE A 66 -36.81 -15.34 13.39
N ASP A 67 -37.68 -14.44 12.94
CA ASP A 67 -37.45 -13.62 11.76
C ASP A 67 -36.22 -12.70 11.95
N ASN A 68 -36.06 -12.13 13.15
CA ASN A 68 -34.90 -11.32 13.47
C ASN A 68 -33.59 -12.15 13.48
N GLN A 69 -33.58 -13.33 14.11
CA GLN A 69 -32.43 -14.23 14.10
C GLN A 69 -32.11 -14.72 12.67
N PHE A 70 -33.12 -14.94 11.85
CA PHE A 70 -32.90 -15.29 10.45
C PHE A 70 -32.25 -14.13 9.67
N LYS A 71 -32.72 -12.90 9.85
CA LYS A 71 -32.12 -11.70 9.25
C LYS A 71 -30.68 -11.54 9.71
N GLU A 72 -30.43 -11.69 11.01
CA GLU A 72 -29.08 -11.61 11.57
C GLU A 72 -28.14 -12.71 11.05
N SER A 73 -28.63 -13.83 10.54
CA SER A 73 -27.81 -14.88 9.92
C SER A 73 -27.28 -14.53 8.53
N LEU A 74 -27.78 -13.47 7.91
CA LEU A 74 -27.40 -13.02 6.57
C LEU A 74 -26.69 -11.67 6.63
N LEU A 75 -25.44 -11.59 6.17
CA LEU A 75 -24.62 -10.36 6.22
C LEU A 75 -25.33 -9.13 5.64
N ALA A 76 -26.13 -9.32 4.56
CA ALA A 76 -26.86 -8.22 3.93
C ALA A 76 -27.88 -7.56 4.85
N TYR A 77 -28.53 -8.36 5.72
CA TYR A 77 -29.64 -7.92 6.57
C TYR A 77 -29.28 -7.78 8.05
N ALA A 78 -28.13 -8.33 8.49
CA ALA A 78 -27.69 -8.26 9.88
C ALA A 78 -27.51 -6.80 10.34
N GLU A 79 -28.04 -6.43 11.48
CA GLU A 79 -28.00 -5.07 12.04
C GLU A 79 -27.15 -4.99 13.32
N GLU A 80 -26.97 -6.12 14.02
CA GLU A 80 -26.14 -6.16 15.22
C GLU A 80 -24.64 -6.07 14.87
N LYS A 81 -23.95 -5.08 15.46
CA LYS A 81 -22.52 -4.84 15.26
C LYS A 81 -21.69 -6.10 15.47
N LYS A 82 -21.98 -6.86 16.53
CA LYS A 82 -21.30 -8.10 16.87
C LYS A 82 -21.43 -9.16 15.77
N THR A 83 -22.63 -9.35 15.27
CA THR A 83 -22.96 -10.31 14.22
C THR A 83 -22.25 -9.96 12.92
N VAL A 84 -22.35 -8.67 12.50
CA VAL A 84 -21.67 -8.17 11.30
C VAL A 84 -20.16 -8.30 11.39
N TYR A 85 -19.55 -7.98 12.54
CA TYR A 85 -18.11 -8.12 12.75
C TYR A 85 -17.66 -9.58 12.67
N ASN A 86 -18.38 -10.50 13.31
CA ASN A 86 -18.07 -11.93 13.25
C ASN A 86 -18.19 -12.48 11.82
N MET A 87 -19.22 -12.08 11.08
CA MET A 87 -19.39 -12.48 9.68
C MET A 87 -18.31 -11.89 8.78
N ALA A 88 -17.96 -10.61 8.94
CA ALA A 88 -16.88 -9.97 8.19
C ALA A 88 -15.54 -10.71 8.42
N GLN A 89 -15.23 -11.04 9.67
CA GLN A 89 -14.03 -11.80 10.03
C GLN A 89 -14.06 -13.23 9.48
N SER A 90 -15.22 -13.88 9.42
CA SER A 90 -15.35 -15.21 8.79
C SER A 90 -15.11 -15.17 7.27
N LEU A 91 -15.34 -14.01 6.63
CA LEU A 91 -14.99 -13.74 5.24
C LEU A 91 -13.51 -13.29 5.06
N GLY A 92 -12.75 -13.20 6.15
CA GLY A 92 -11.35 -12.79 6.16
C GLY A 92 -11.12 -11.29 6.31
N TYR A 93 -12.17 -10.49 6.43
CA TYR A 93 -12.08 -9.04 6.59
C TYR A 93 -12.07 -8.63 8.06
N THR A 94 -11.00 -7.95 8.50
CA THR A 94 -10.92 -7.36 9.85
C THR A 94 -11.43 -5.92 9.80
N PRO A 95 -12.59 -5.60 10.42
CA PRO A 95 -13.12 -4.25 10.46
C PRO A 95 -12.13 -3.27 11.12
N LYS A 96 -12.07 -2.03 10.65
CA LYS A 96 -11.20 -1.01 11.23
C LYS A 96 -11.94 -0.24 12.31
N VAL A 97 -11.37 -0.17 13.50
CA VAL A 97 -11.95 0.59 14.63
C VAL A 97 -11.65 2.06 14.52
N ALA A 98 -10.48 2.43 14.03
CA ALA A 98 -10.07 3.79 13.70
C ALA A 98 -8.96 3.74 12.66
N SER A 99 -8.72 4.84 11.98
CA SER A 99 -7.56 5.01 11.10
C SER A 99 -6.73 6.19 11.59
N SER A 100 -5.42 6.00 11.61
CA SER A 100 -4.46 7.06 11.89
C SER A 100 -4.35 8.02 10.71
N ALA A 101 -4.12 9.29 10.99
CA ALA A 101 -3.73 10.26 9.98
C ALA A 101 -2.22 10.17 9.73
N ALA A 102 -1.80 10.39 8.49
CA ALA A 102 -0.41 10.40 8.10
C ALA A 102 -0.05 11.68 7.36
N THR A 103 1.19 12.13 7.51
CA THR A 103 1.76 13.25 6.76
C THR A 103 3.26 13.09 6.62
N GLY A 104 3.85 13.80 5.62
CA GLY A 104 5.28 14.00 5.55
C GLY A 104 5.72 15.10 6.50
N VAL A 105 6.82 14.89 7.20
CA VAL A 105 7.46 15.89 8.03
C VAL A 105 8.86 16.19 7.50
N ASP A 106 9.17 17.46 7.30
CA ASP A 106 10.51 17.91 7.02
C ASP A 106 11.29 18.03 8.34
N VAL A 107 12.43 17.38 8.37
CA VAL A 107 13.37 17.38 9.50
C VAL A 107 14.56 18.23 9.12
N PHE A 108 14.91 19.19 9.96
CA PHE A 108 15.98 20.15 9.74
C PHE A 108 17.02 20.03 10.85
N GLN A 109 18.28 20.14 10.49
CA GLN A 109 19.37 20.35 11.44
C GLN A 109 20.45 21.23 10.83
N THR A 110 21.19 21.97 11.66
CA THR A 110 22.40 22.67 11.24
C THR A 110 23.64 21.88 11.61
N VAL A 111 24.63 21.85 10.72
CA VAL A 111 25.94 21.24 10.97
C VAL A 111 27.06 22.27 10.69
N PRO A 112 28.19 22.23 11.42
CA PRO A 112 29.31 23.11 11.15
C PRO A 112 29.93 22.79 9.80
N ALA A 113 30.59 23.78 9.19
CA ALA A 113 31.39 23.56 8.00
C ALA A 113 32.69 22.86 8.34
N ALA A 114 33.11 21.92 7.49
CA ALA A 114 34.44 21.36 7.47
C ALA A 114 35.25 21.98 6.33
N THR A 115 36.50 22.32 6.60
CA THR A 115 37.40 22.84 5.58
C THR A 115 38.15 21.68 4.93
N ALA A 116 38.12 21.59 3.59
CA ALA A 116 38.87 20.61 2.84
C ALA A 116 39.77 21.30 1.81
N GLY A 117 41.02 20.94 1.78
CA GLY A 117 42.02 21.56 0.89
C GLY A 117 43.03 22.46 1.63
N SER A 118 44.04 22.94 0.92
CA SER A 118 45.04 23.88 1.45
C SER A 118 45.39 24.94 0.39
N GLY A 119 45.72 26.17 0.83
CA GLY A 119 46.02 27.30 -0.06
C GLY A 119 44.80 27.89 -0.75
N ASP A 120 44.94 28.42 -1.95
CA ASP A 120 43.88 29.11 -2.70
C ASP A 120 42.75 28.20 -3.22
N SER A 121 42.80 26.89 -2.98
CA SER A 121 41.85 25.87 -3.45
C SER A 121 41.11 25.15 -2.30
N TYR A 122 40.87 25.82 -1.19
CA TYR A 122 40.04 25.18 -0.16
C TYR A 122 38.55 25.41 -0.39
N THR A 123 37.80 24.37 -0.21
CA THR A 123 36.33 24.39 -0.26
C THR A 123 35.75 24.03 1.09
N THR A 124 34.72 24.73 1.49
CA THR A 124 33.94 24.36 2.68
C THR A 124 32.83 23.39 2.27
N LYS A 125 32.65 22.34 3.07
CA LYS A 125 31.59 21.36 2.92
C LYS A 125 30.94 21.13 4.28
N PRO A 126 29.68 20.60 4.34
CA PRO A 126 29.07 20.24 5.62
C PRO A 126 29.89 19.14 6.31
N ASN A 127 30.11 19.30 7.61
CA ASN A 127 30.76 18.27 8.42
C ASN A 127 29.72 17.24 8.87
N LEU A 128 29.64 16.13 8.15
CA LEU A 128 28.68 15.06 8.41
C LEU A 128 29.02 14.22 9.65
N ASP A 129 30.17 14.41 10.30
CA ASP A 129 30.47 13.78 11.58
C ASP A 129 29.51 14.25 12.68
N TYR A 130 29.02 15.50 12.55
CA TYR A 130 27.99 16.07 13.43
C TYR A 130 26.57 15.75 12.99
N ALA A 131 26.36 15.00 11.90
CA ALA A 131 25.04 14.67 11.42
C ALA A 131 24.32 13.70 12.35
N LEU A 132 23.09 14.04 12.70
CA LEU A 132 22.25 13.28 13.62
C LEU A 132 21.58 12.10 12.92
N SER A 133 21.27 11.06 13.68
CA SER A 133 20.34 10.01 13.30
C SER A 133 19.12 10.10 14.23
N VAL A 134 18.00 10.58 13.69
CA VAL A 134 16.73 10.64 14.40
C VAL A 134 16.07 9.27 14.31
N LYS A 135 15.79 8.66 15.45
CA LYS A 135 15.27 7.28 15.48
C LYS A 135 13.76 7.24 15.30
N ALA A 136 13.30 6.19 14.64
CA ALA A 136 11.88 5.82 14.58
C ALA A 136 11.29 5.75 16.01
N GLY A 137 10.00 6.04 16.13
CA GLY A 137 9.34 6.15 17.41
C GLY A 137 9.48 7.52 18.08
N MET A 138 10.14 8.51 17.46
CA MET A 138 10.14 9.89 17.95
C MET A 138 8.72 10.45 17.90
N GLU A 139 8.27 10.98 19.03
CA GLU A 139 6.94 11.59 19.19
C GLU A 139 6.99 13.09 18.95
N LEU A 140 6.19 13.54 18.02
CA LEU A 140 5.97 14.94 17.70
C LEU A 140 4.55 15.33 18.12
N GLU A 141 4.39 16.52 18.65
CA GLU A 141 3.10 17.06 19.07
C GLU A 141 2.70 18.24 18.19
N SER A 142 1.44 18.22 17.75
CA SER A 142 0.87 19.31 17.00
C SER A 142 0.40 20.44 17.90
N ASP A 143 0.10 21.61 17.33
CA ASP A 143 -0.50 22.76 18.03
C ASP A 143 -1.90 22.46 18.59
N THR A 144 -2.55 21.38 18.17
CA THR A 144 -3.84 20.88 18.68
C THR A 144 -3.69 19.79 19.74
N GLY A 145 -2.45 19.43 20.14
CA GLY A 145 -2.18 18.38 21.14
C GLY A 145 -2.25 16.95 20.61
N VAL A 146 -2.35 16.76 19.29
CA VAL A 146 -2.33 15.42 18.68
C VAL A 146 -0.88 14.95 18.54
N THR A 147 -0.61 13.72 19.00
CA THR A 147 0.71 13.09 18.89
C THR A 147 0.85 12.38 17.57
N PHE A 148 2.01 12.57 16.93
CA PHE A 148 2.46 11.87 15.75
C PHE A 148 3.77 11.16 16.03
N VAL A 149 3.94 9.98 15.50
CA VAL A 149 5.13 9.14 15.70
C VAL A 149 5.87 8.99 14.38
N LEU A 150 7.18 9.21 14.41
CA LEU A 150 8.05 9.00 13.26
C LEU A 150 8.13 7.49 12.95
N GLU A 151 7.82 7.11 11.71
CA GLU A 151 7.70 5.71 11.32
C GLU A 151 9.06 5.04 11.05
N GLU A 152 9.99 5.78 10.46
CA GLU A 152 11.32 5.28 10.06
C GLU A 152 12.43 6.20 10.56
N ASP A 153 13.66 5.65 10.65
CA ASP A 153 14.85 6.42 11.01
C ASP A 153 15.16 7.50 9.98
N VAL A 154 15.41 8.73 10.40
CA VAL A 154 15.92 9.80 9.54
C VAL A 154 17.40 10.01 9.83
N ASN A 155 18.26 9.50 8.94
CA ASN A 155 19.69 9.54 9.09
C ASN A 155 20.32 10.60 8.17
N PHE A 156 20.93 11.65 8.74
CA PHE A 156 21.57 12.72 7.99
C PHE A 156 23.02 12.43 7.59
N LYS A 157 23.59 11.28 7.94
CA LYS A 157 24.97 10.92 7.56
C LYS A 157 25.12 10.56 6.09
N PHE A 158 24.02 10.15 5.44
CA PHE A 158 24.04 9.79 4.02
C PHE A 158 22.81 10.31 3.29
N SER A 159 22.89 10.38 1.98
CA SER A 159 21.78 10.70 1.07
C SER A 159 21.67 9.59 0.03
N SER A 160 20.47 9.13 -0.24
CA SER A 160 20.18 8.09 -1.23
C SER A 160 19.01 8.48 -2.12
N SER A 161 18.76 7.72 -3.17
CA SER A 161 17.57 7.89 -4.02
C SER A 161 16.26 7.61 -3.27
N TYR A 162 16.34 6.73 -2.29
CA TYR A 162 15.24 6.41 -1.39
C TYR A 162 14.98 7.53 -0.38
N ASP A 163 16.05 8.12 0.19
CA ASP A 163 15.99 9.13 1.24
C ASP A 163 16.93 10.31 0.90
N PRO A 164 16.52 11.19 -0.03
CA PRO A 164 17.33 12.30 -0.51
C PRO A 164 17.48 13.40 0.55
N MET A 165 18.70 13.93 0.68
CA MET A 165 19.02 15.04 1.57
C MET A 165 19.29 16.33 0.78
N THR A 166 18.64 17.41 1.19
CA THR A 166 18.92 18.77 0.67
C THR A 166 19.92 19.49 1.59
N ILE A 167 20.94 20.07 0.99
CA ILE A 167 21.98 20.82 1.71
C ILE A 167 21.96 22.26 1.24
N THR A 168 21.84 23.21 2.17
CA THR A 168 21.87 24.64 1.92
C THR A 168 22.83 25.35 2.88
N VAL A 169 23.42 26.45 2.48
CA VAL A 169 24.22 27.28 3.40
C VAL A 169 23.27 28.02 4.34
N TYR A 170 23.45 27.86 5.64
CA TYR A 170 22.64 28.50 6.67
C TYR A 170 23.24 29.83 7.12
N GLU A 171 24.54 29.84 7.40
CA GLU A 171 25.26 31.02 7.87
C GLU A 171 26.62 31.10 7.20
N SER A 172 27.01 32.32 6.81
CA SER A 172 28.31 32.60 6.22
C SER A 172 28.99 33.80 6.92
N SER A 173 30.32 33.74 7.07
CA SER A 173 31.16 34.85 7.51
C SER A 173 32.16 35.15 6.43
N ASP A 174 32.29 36.42 6.05
CA ASP A 174 33.22 36.88 4.97
C ASP A 174 33.08 36.07 3.66
N ASN A 175 31.85 35.77 3.25
CA ASN A 175 31.53 34.91 2.09
C ASN A 175 31.97 33.45 2.20
N VAL A 176 32.41 33.00 3.36
CA VAL A 176 32.75 31.60 3.63
C VAL A 176 31.66 30.95 4.45
N PRO A 177 31.05 29.83 4.03
CA PRO A 177 30.05 29.12 4.80
C PRO A 177 30.60 28.64 6.14
N VAL A 178 29.92 28.97 7.23
CA VAL A 178 30.25 28.54 8.60
C VAL A 178 29.37 27.39 9.06
N THR A 179 28.08 27.46 8.71
CA THR A 179 27.12 26.40 9.03
C THR A 179 26.24 26.06 7.81
N TYR A 180 25.89 24.81 7.69
CA TYR A 180 24.99 24.27 6.68
C TYR A 180 23.70 23.79 7.30
N LEU A 181 22.59 24.03 6.62
CA LEU A 181 21.29 23.46 6.93
C LEU A 181 21.10 22.20 6.10
N LEU A 182 20.88 21.10 6.80
CA LEU A 182 20.50 19.82 6.21
C LEU A 182 19.00 19.64 6.39
N LYS A 183 18.32 19.21 5.32
CA LYS A 183 16.90 18.91 5.32
C LYS A 183 16.68 17.51 4.77
N LYS A 184 15.90 16.72 5.48
CA LYS A 184 15.36 15.44 5.02
C LYS A 184 13.86 15.37 5.33
N SER A 185 13.14 14.54 4.60
CA SER A 185 11.72 14.29 4.84
C SER A 185 11.54 12.91 5.47
N GLY A 186 10.69 12.82 6.48
CA GLY A 186 10.28 11.57 7.11
C GLY A 186 8.76 11.44 7.06
N LYS A 187 8.25 10.23 7.29
CA LYS A 187 6.82 9.97 7.41
C LYS A 187 6.43 9.84 8.87
N VAL A 188 5.34 10.50 9.24
CA VAL A 188 4.78 10.45 10.60
C VAL A 188 3.33 10.01 10.55
N ILE A 189 2.95 9.22 11.55
CA ILE A 189 1.60 8.67 11.70
C ILE A 189 1.05 9.06 13.07
N SER A 190 -0.21 9.48 13.09
CA SER A 190 -0.88 9.88 14.33
C SER A 190 -1.22 8.68 15.21
N GLY A 191 -1.15 8.88 16.51
CA GLY A 191 -1.50 7.89 17.53
C GLY A 191 -0.51 7.91 18.68
N ASN A 192 -0.89 7.21 19.75
CA ASN A 192 -0.02 7.00 20.91
C ASN A 192 0.53 5.57 20.84
N THR A 193 1.81 5.40 21.12
CA THR A 193 2.43 4.08 21.23
C THR A 193 2.44 3.65 22.69
N GLU A 194 2.02 2.40 22.95
CA GLU A 194 2.07 1.81 24.29
C GLU A 194 2.71 0.42 24.22
N THR A 195 3.42 0.07 25.29
CA THR A 195 4.00 -1.25 25.47
C THR A 195 3.36 -1.90 26.68
N GLU A 196 2.67 -3.02 26.46
CA GLU A 196 1.98 -3.79 27.49
C GLU A 196 2.74 -5.11 27.76
N TYR A 197 2.90 -5.44 29.03
CA TYR A 197 3.56 -6.66 29.49
C TYR A 197 2.50 -7.66 29.99
N ILE A 198 2.34 -8.77 29.27
CA ILE A 198 1.31 -9.75 29.53
C ILE A 198 1.94 -11.08 29.96
N THR A 199 1.82 -11.43 31.23
CA THR A 199 2.35 -12.67 31.76
C THR A 199 1.42 -13.82 31.44
N ILE A 200 1.96 -14.89 30.86
CA ILE A 200 1.25 -16.09 30.47
C ILE A 200 1.80 -17.26 31.28
N GLY A 201 0.91 -18.01 31.90
CA GLY A 201 1.22 -19.24 32.62
C GLY A 201 1.34 -20.44 31.68
N SER A 202 0.76 -21.59 32.09
CA SER A 202 0.75 -22.80 31.26
C SER A 202 0.10 -22.60 29.90
N ALA A 203 0.54 -23.34 28.90
CA ALA A 203 0.02 -23.29 27.56
C ALA A 203 -1.48 -23.60 27.51
N GLU A 204 -2.23 -22.76 26.82
CA GLU A 204 -3.66 -22.90 26.58
C GLU A 204 -3.92 -22.87 25.07
N LYS A 205 -4.60 -23.88 24.53
CA LYS A 205 -4.93 -23.96 23.12
C LYS A 205 -5.84 -22.79 22.69
N TYR A 206 -5.47 -22.13 21.60
CA TYR A 206 -6.20 -20.99 21.06
C TYR A 206 -6.37 -19.85 22.08
N LYS A 207 -5.34 -19.61 22.88
CA LYS A 207 -5.31 -18.53 23.86
C LYS A 207 -5.73 -17.22 23.22
N ARG A 208 -6.62 -16.49 23.91
CA ARG A 208 -7.09 -15.17 23.51
C ARG A 208 -6.65 -14.14 24.54
N ILE A 209 -6.09 -13.05 24.07
CA ILE A 209 -5.58 -11.98 24.91
C ILE A 209 -6.12 -10.66 24.36
N ALA A 210 -6.90 -9.94 25.17
CA ALA A 210 -7.41 -8.62 24.82
C ALA A 210 -6.42 -7.55 25.28
N LEU A 211 -6.08 -6.60 24.40
CA LEU A 211 -5.26 -5.45 24.72
C LEU A 211 -6.03 -4.45 25.61
N GLY A 212 -5.30 -3.69 26.41
CA GLY A 212 -5.88 -2.77 27.39
C GLY A 212 -6.64 -1.60 26.76
N ASN A 213 -6.07 -1.02 25.69
CA ASN A 213 -6.64 0.14 25.02
C ASN A 213 -7.67 -0.24 23.96
N LYS A 214 -8.58 0.69 23.69
CA LYS A 214 -9.50 0.67 22.55
C LYS A 214 -8.84 1.30 21.33
N ASP A 215 -9.46 1.10 20.18
CA ASP A 215 -9.07 1.73 18.92
C ASP A 215 -7.59 1.51 18.57
N VAL A 216 -7.13 0.27 18.75
CA VAL A 216 -5.79 -0.16 18.34
C VAL A 216 -5.75 -0.17 16.82
N THR A 217 -4.89 0.67 16.26
CA THR A 217 -4.75 0.81 14.80
C THR A 217 -3.74 -0.14 14.22
N GLU A 218 -2.72 -0.51 15.00
CA GLU A 218 -1.62 -1.37 14.54
C GLU A 218 -0.93 -2.05 15.74
N ILE A 219 -0.53 -3.31 15.58
CA ILE A 219 0.40 -4.00 16.47
C ILE A 219 1.80 -3.90 15.85
N ILE A 220 2.70 -3.17 16.51
CA ILE A 220 4.04 -2.89 16.01
C ILE A 220 4.96 -4.11 16.20
N SER A 221 4.95 -4.68 17.42
CA SER A 221 5.77 -5.84 17.73
C SER A 221 5.19 -6.65 18.89
N VAL A 222 5.40 -7.95 18.84
CA VAL A 222 5.10 -8.88 19.94
C VAL A 222 6.32 -9.76 20.14
N THR A 223 6.94 -9.67 21.33
CA THR A 223 8.14 -10.45 21.68
C THR A 223 7.89 -11.22 22.97
N ASP A 224 8.45 -12.41 23.07
CA ASP A 224 8.42 -13.19 24.32
C ASP A 224 9.65 -12.90 25.19
N SER A 225 9.66 -13.45 26.43
CA SER A 225 10.78 -13.27 27.38
C SER A 225 12.09 -13.89 26.90
N ASP A 226 12.04 -14.78 25.91
CA ASP A 226 13.23 -15.41 25.31
C ASP A 226 13.77 -14.60 24.11
N GLY A 227 13.12 -13.47 23.80
CA GLY A 227 13.49 -12.60 22.70
C GLY A 227 12.99 -13.04 21.32
N ASN A 228 12.09 -14.01 21.24
CA ASN A 228 11.52 -14.44 19.98
C ASN A 228 10.35 -13.54 19.56
N ASN A 229 10.28 -13.24 18.27
CA ASN A 229 9.19 -12.46 17.69
C ASN A 229 7.98 -13.35 17.37
N TRP A 230 6.80 -12.80 17.63
CA TRP A 230 5.51 -13.35 17.23
C TRP A 230 4.93 -12.49 16.12
N TYR A 231 4.42 -13.13 15.08
CA TYR A 231 4.00 -12.45 13.84
C TYR A 231 2.49 -12.47 13.66
N GLU A 232 1.95 -11.34 13.28
CA GLU A 232 0.54 -11.25 12.89
C GLU A 232 0.34 -11.88 11.52
N VAL A 233 -0.69 -12.72 11.41
CA VAL A 233 -1.09 -13.36 10.15
C VAL A 233 -2.59 -13.19 9.93
N PRO A 234 -3.05 -13.10 8.68
CA PRO A 234 -4.47 -13.02 8.36
C PRO A 234 -5.29 -14.21 8.88
N TYR A 235 -4.68 -15.40 8.88
CA TYR A 235 -5.29 -16.64 9.38
C TYR A 235 -4.21 -17.57 9.93
N LEU A 236 -4.50 -18.29 10.99
CA LEU A 236 -3.51 -19.13 11.71
C LEU A 236 -2.91 -20.26 10.87
N ALA A 237 -3.55 -20.69 9.78
CA ALA A 237 -2.98 -21.70 8.88
C ALA A 237 -1.82 -21.17 8.03
N GLN A 238 -1.67 -19.83 7.88
CA GLN A 238 -0.56 -19.23 7.18
C GLN A 238 0.70 -19.35 8.03
N ASP A 239 1.69 -20.13 7.58
CA ASP A 239 2.95 -20.36 8.28
C ASP A 239 4.11 -19.50 7.77
N THR A 240 3.90 -18.77 6.69
CA THR A 240 4.89 -17.93 6.03
C THR A 240 4.57 -16.46 6.24
N VAL A 241 5.53 -15.70 6.72
CA VAL A 241 5.42 -14.25 6.93
C VAL A 241 6.53 -13.54 6.18
N PHE A 242 6.28 -12.29 5.79
CA PHE A 242 7.29 -11.43 5.20
C PHE A 242 7.99 -10.65 6.31
N THR A 243 9.30 -10.66 6.28
CA THR A 243 10.11 -9.92 7.25
C THR A 243 11.15 -9.09 6.52
N ASP A 244 11.47 -7.96 7.11
CA ASP A 244 12.48 -7.04 6.62
C ASP A 244 13.84 -7.48 7.09
N MET A 245 14.82 -7.43 6.20
CA MET A 245 16.22 -7.62 6.51
C MET A 245 16.98 -6.38 6.01
N GLU A 246 17.73 -5.72 6.88
CA GLU A 246 18.59 -4.61 6.45
C GLU A 246 19.58 -5.09 5.39
N ASN A 247 19.72 -4.32 4.32
CA ASN A 247 20.65 -4.61 3.23
C ASN A 247 22.05 -4.14 3.60
N THR A 248 22.75 -4.98 4.36
CA THR A 248 24.13 -4.74 4.82
C THR A 248 25.03 -5.87 4.34
N SER A 249 26.33 -5.62 4.25
CA SER A 249 27.33 -6.63 3.85
C SER A 249 27.37 -7.87 4.78
N LYS A 250 26.80 -7.78 6.00
CA LYS A 250 26.70 -8.91 6.92
C LYS A 250 25.50 -9.81 6.62
N ASN A 251 24.46 -9.23 6.02
CA ASN A 251 23.19 -9.89 5.75
C ASN A 251 23.13 -10.43 4.32
N ASP A 252 23.67 -9.68 3.35
CA ASP A 252 23.72 -10.09 1.96
C ASP A 252 24.92 -9.40 1.25
N ASP A 253 25.95 -10.18 0.89
CA ASP A 253 27.18 -9.67 0.29
C ASP A 253 26.98 -9.22 -1.16
N GLU A 254 26.04 -9.83 -1.91
CA GLU A 254 25.82 -9.54 -3.32
C GLU A 254 24.94 -8.31 -3.51
N LEU A 255 23.88 -8.20 -2.71
CA LEU A 255 22.90 -7.11 -2.85
C LEU A 255 23.27 -5.86 -2.06
N TYR A 256 24.28 -5.93 -1.17
CA TYR A 256 24.73 -4.80 -0.37
C TYR A 256 25.17 -3.60 -1.22
N THR A 257 25.71 -3.82 -2.40
CA THR A 257 26.11 -2.73 -3.32
C THR A 257 24.94 -1.84 -3.75
N TYR A 258 23.71 -2.29 -3.55
CA TYR A 258 22.47 -1.58 -3.90
C TYR A 258 21.73 -1.03 -2.68
N ALA A 259 22.35 -1.00 -1.50
CA ALA A 259 21.71 -0.58 -0.25
C ALA A 259 21.22 0.88 -0.27
N ASP A 260 21.81 1.74 -1.10
CA ASP A 260 21.37 3.13 -1.30
C ASP A 260 20.02 3.28 -2.01
N GLN A 261 19.62 2.29 -2.80
CA GLN A 261 18.31 2.27 -3.49
C GLN A 261 17.31 1.31 -2.85
N ALA A 262 17.79 0.24 -2.22
CA ALA A 262 17.01 -0.76 -1.51
C ALA A 262 17.63 -1.04 -0.14
N PRO A 263 17.40 -0.17 0.86
CA PRO A 263 17.99 -0.32 2.19
C PRO A 263 17.48 -1.55 2.94
N TYR A 264 16.36 -2.11 2.53
CA TYR A 264 15.79 -3.33 3.09
C TYR A 264 15.52 -4.37 2.02
N LEU A 265 15.76 -5.63 2.36
CA LEU A 265 15.41 -6.80 1.56
C LEU A 265 14.20 -7.50 2.18
N LEU A 266 13.23 -7.84 1.35
CA LEU A 266 12.03 -8.56 1.76
C LEU A 266 12.32 -10.07 1.70
N LYS A 267 12.28 -10.73 2.85
CA LYS A 267 12.51 -12.18 2.95
C LYS A 267 11.26 -12.91 3.43
N LEU A 268 11.10 -14.14 2.96
CA LEU A 268 10.08 -15.06 3.42
C LEU A 268 10.59 -15.83 4.64
N LEU A 269 9.87 -15.76 5.74
CA LEU A 269 10.16 -16.48 6.97
C LEU A 269 9.03 -17.47 7.27
N LYS A 270 9.37 -18.75 7.42
CA LYS A 270 8.43 -19.73 7.94
C LYS A 270 8.50 -19.74 9.47
N THR A 271 7.36 -19.49 10.14
CA THR A 271 7.30 -19.39 11.59
C THR A 271 6.11 -20.14 12.19
N THR A 272 6.34 -20.75 13.34
CA THR A 272 5.29 -21.34 14.18
C THR A 272 4.72 -20.33 15.18
N ARG A 273 5.46 -19.23 15.48
CA ARG A 273 5.05 -18.16 16.40
C ARG A 273 4.24 -17.12 15.67
N ARG A 274 2.94 -17.33 15.64
CA ARG A 274 2.01 -16.49 14.91
C ARG A 274 0.70 -16.31 15.67
N PHE A 275 0.02 -15.20 15.40
CA PHE A 275 -1.28 -14.87 15.98
C PHE A 275 -2.16 -14.17 14.95
N THR A 276 -3.47 -14.15 15.19
CA THR A 276 -4.45 -13.38 14.44
C THR A 276 -5.10 -12.35 15.35
N THR A 277 -5.55 -11.25 14.78
CA THR A 277 -6.24 -10.18 15.49
C THR A 277 -7.74 -10.24 15.25
N PHE A 278 -8.50 -9.96 16.28
CA PHE A 278 -9.96 -9.85 16.26
C PHE A 278 -10.38 -8.58 16.97
N ILE A 279 -11.42 -7.94 16.47
CA ILE A 279 -11.99 -6.77 17.13
C ILE A 279 -13.23 -7.21 17.90
N ARG A 280 -13.20 -6.95 19.20
CA ARG A 280 -14.31 -7.22 20.10
C ARG A 280 -15.41 -6.16 19.95
N GLU A 281 -16.59 -6.48 20.44
CA GLU A 281 -17.75 -5.60 20.47
C GLU A 281 -17.48 -4.28 21.20
N ASP A 282 -16.64 -4.33 22.24
CA ASP A 282 -16.24 -3.17 23.06
C ASP A 282 -15.18 -2.25 22.40
N GLY A 283 -14.73 -2.59 21.18
CA GLY A 283 -13.72 -1.84 20.41
C GLY A 283 -12.27 -2.18 20.76
N ARG A 284 -12.05 -3.18 21.64
CA ARG A 284 -10.69 -3.67 21.95
C ARG A 284 -10.24 -4.69 20.92
N THR A 285 -8.95 -4.71 20.67
CA THR A 285 -8.32 -5.72 19.84
C THR A 285 -7.94 -6.94 20.70
N GLU A 286 -8.31 -8.12 20.23
CA GLU A 286 -7.99 -9.40 20.85
C GLU A 286 -7.00 -10.15 19.95
N MET A 287 -5.88 -10.60 20.50
CA MET A 287 -4.94 -11.50 19.84
C MET A 287 -5.32 -12.94 20.11
N ARG A 288 -5.35 -13.78 19.07
CA ARG A 288 -5.62 -15.22 19.16
C ARG A 288 -4.42 -16.00 18.66
N PHE A 289 -3.91 -16.89 19.50
CA PHE A 289 -2.74 -17.74 19.23
C PHE A 289 -3.13 -19.14 18.73
N GLY A 290 -2.14 -19.94 18.34
CA GLY A 290 -2.34 -21.31 17.88
C GLY A 290 -2.67 -22.31 19.01
N ALA A 291 -2.69 -23.58 18.67
CA ALA A 291 -3.03 -24.67 19.60
C ALA A 291 -1.82 -25.53 20.02
N GLY A 292 -0.65 -25.34 19.41
CA GLY A 292 0.56 -26.08 19.76
C GLY A 292 1.07 -25.72 21.14
N THR A 293 1.52 -26.73 21.91
CA THR A 293 2.05 -26.56 23.24
C THR A 293 3.51 -26.99 23.28
N SER A 294 4.32 -26.43 24.19
CA SER A 294 5.72 -26.80 24.34
C SER A 294 5.92 -28.23 24.85
N ASP A 295 4.92 -28.81 25.53
CA ASP A 295 4.96 -30.16 26.12
C ASP A 295 4.53 -31.28 25.15
N SER A 296 3.76 -30.94 24.13
CA SER A 296 3.63 -31.74 22.93
C SER A 296 4.22 -30.92 21.80
N PRO A 297 5.30 -31.40 21.16
CA PRO A 297 5.83 -30.76 19.99
C PRO A 297 4.62 -30.44 19.12
N ASP A 298 4.54 -29.22 18.65
CA ASP A 298 3.43 -28.53 18.05
C ASP A 298 2.66 -29.33 17.02
N GLU A 299 3.12 -30.52 16.81
CA GLU A 299 2.84 -31.29 15.66
C GLU A 299 2.83 -32.76 16.07
N GLU A 300 1.65 -33.32 16.12
CA GLU A 300 1.56 -34.63 15.55
C GLU A 300 2.06 -34.48 14.12
N ILE A 301 3.36 -34.67 13.94
CA ILE A 301 4.00 -34.72 12.63
C ILE A 301 3.38 -35.91 11.92
N ILE A 302 2.31 -35.68 11.18
CA ILE A 302 1.77 -36.66 10.26
C ILE A 302 2.53 -36.43 8.97
N PRO A 303 3.49 -37.32 8.61
CA PRO A 303 4.13 -37.21 7.31
C PRO A 303 3.03 -37.28 6.27
N ASN A 304 3.01 -36.29 5.34
CA ASN A 304 2.06 -36.34 4.24
C ASN A 304 2.33 -37.62 3.43
N PRO A 305 1.38 -38.57 3.35
CA PRO A 305 1.60 -39.83 2.66
C PRO A 305 1.98 -39.66 1.19
N ASP A 306 1.62 -38.54 0.58
CA ASP A 306 1.94 -38.25 -0.81
C ASP A 306 3.39 -37.78 -1.01
N GLU A 307 4.07 -37.35 0.05
CA GLU A 307 5.44 -36.82 0.04
C GLU A 307 6.46 -37.76 0.67
N VAL A 308 5.99 -38.68 1.48
CA VAL A 308 6.84 -39.80 1.96
C VAL A 308 7.02 -40.76 0.81
N GLY A 309 8.19 -40.73 0.18
CA GLY A 309 8.59 -41.66 -0.87
C GLY A 309 8.69 -43.09 -0.35
N SER A 310 7.57 -43.72 -0.06
CA SER A 310 7.53 -45.15 0.11
C SER A 310 7.52 -45.79 -1.26
N SER A 311 8.58 -46.44 -1.64
CA SER A 311 8.66 -47.33 -2.78
C SER A 311 7.75 -48.55 -2.53
N LEU A 312 6.44 -48.36 -2.63
CA LEU A 312 5.51 -49.48 -2.69
C LEU A 312 5.71 -50.16 -4.06
N PRO A 313 5.92 -51.51 -4.07
CA PRO A 313 6.06 -52.23 -5.31
C PRO A 313 4.86 -51.99 -6.24
N GLY A 314 5.10 -51.52 -7.45
CA GLY A 314 4.09 -51.29 -8.47
C GLY A 314 3.58 -49.84 -8.62
N ARG A 315 4.05 -48.87 -7.83
CA ARG A 315 3.81 -47.44 -8.11
C ARG A 315 5.04 -46.79 -8.73
N PRO A 316 4.87 -45.91 -9.73
CA PRO A 316 6.00 -45.16 -10.30
C PRO A 316 6.66 -44.31 -9.19
N SER A 317 7.98 -44.45 -9.08
CA SER A 317 8.79 -43.66 -8.15
C SER A 317 8.67 -42.18 -8.44
N LYS A 318 8.24 -41.37 -7.47
CA LYS A 318 8.22 -39.91 -7.55
C LYS A 318 9.63 -39.28 -7.42
N LEU A 319 10.69 -40.05 -7.61
CA LEU A 319 12.09 -39.59 -7.54
C LEU A 319 12.47 -38.50 -8.57
N GLY A 320 11.57 -38.11 -9.44
CA GLY A 320 11.77 -37.04 -10.41
C GLY A 320 11.00 -35.73 -10.13
N THR A 321 10.18 -35.69 -9.10
CA THR A 321 9.54 -34.46 -8.64
C THR A 321 10.37 -33.80 -7.57
N ALA A 322 10.60 -32.50 -7.70
CA ALA A 322 11.32 -31.71 -6.70
C ALA A 322 10.68 -31.92 -5.31
N PHE A 323 11.45 -32.48 -4.41
CA PHE A 323 11.05 -32.71 -3.02
C PHE A 323 11.07 -31.34 -2.33
N ASP A 324 9.91 -30.81 -1.98
CA ASP A 324 9.80 -29.63 -1.13
C ASP A 324 9.72 -30.06 0.34
N PRO A 325 10.83 -29.93 1.10
CA PRO A 325 10.83 -30.32 2.51
C PRO A 325 9.88 -29.49 3.37
N SER A 326 9.39 -28.34 2.87
CA SER A 326 8.45 -27.48 3.59
C SER A 326 7.05 -28.08 3.69
N ASN A 327 6.64 -28.92 2.75
CA ASN A 327 5.34 -29.58 2.71
C ASN A 327 5.34 -31.01 3.28
N PHE A 328 6.47 -31.45 3.81
CA PHE A 328 6.61 -32.80 4.35
C PHE A 328 5.78 -33.05 5.62
N LEU A 329 5.51 -31.97 6.36
CA LEU A 329 4.87 -32.02 7.67
C LEU A 329 3.53 -31.30 7.64
N SER A 330 2.44 -32.01 7.94
CA SER A 330 1.12 -31.42 8.15
C SER A 330 0.92 -31.14 9.63
N THR A 331 0.64 -29.89 10.02
CA THR A 331 0.34 -29.51 11.40
C THR A 331 -1.16 -29.31 11.60
N LYS A 332 -1.70 -29.83 12.70
CA LYS A 332 -3.08 -29.59 13.14
C LYS A 332 -3.18 -28.45 14.15
N ALA A 333 -2.06 -27.91 14.61
CA ALA A 333 -2.01 -26.96 15.72
C ALA A 333 -2.21 -25.51 15.30
N TYR A 334 -2.06 -25.19 14.02
CA TYR A 334 -2.17 -23.80 13.51
C TYR A 334 -1.26 -22.81 14.24
N GLY A 335 -0.02 -23.20 14.51
CA GLY A 335 0.97 -22.42 15.23
C GLY A 335 1.00 -22.69 16.73
N GLN A 336 1.98 -22.11 17.43
CA GLN A 336 2.21 -22.31 18.87
C GLN A 336 1.27 -21.45 19.72
N ALA A 337 0.98 -21.94 20.92
CA ALA A 337 0.43 -21.16 22.00
C ALA A 337 1.58 -20.67 22.90
N PRO A 338 1.60 -19.39 23.32
CA PRO A 338 2.60 -18.92 24.27
C PRO A 338 2.43 -19.63 25.61
N SER A 339 3.55 -20.01 26.26
CA SER A 339 3.55 -20.72 27.53
C SER A 339 4.70 -20.27 28.43
N ASN A 340 4.43 -20.11 29.72
CA ASN A 340 5.40 -19.73 30.75
C ASN A 340 6.32 -18.57 30.35
N THR A 341 5.75 -17.54 29.72
CA THR A 341 6.47 -16.39 29.19
C THR A 341 5.74 -15.10 29.48
N THR A 342 6.45 -13.98 29.42
CA THR A 342 5.83 -12.65 29.40
C THR A 342 5.92 -12.12 27.98
N LEU A 343 4.78 -11.86 27.38
CA LEU A 343 4.71 -11.20 26.08
C LEU A 343 4.83 -9.69 26.26
N THR A 344 5.77 -9.10 25.55
CA THR A 344 5.90 -7.64 25.41
C THR A 344 5.23 -7.24 24.13
N VAL A 345 4.09 -6.58 24.23
CA VAL A 345 3.26 -6.17 23.08
C VAL A 345 3.36 -4.66 22.95
N THR A 346 3.97 -4.21 21.87
CA THR A 346 4.01 -2.77 21.51
C THR A 346 3.01 -2.51 20.40
N TYR A 347 2.08 -1.61 20.64
CA TYR A 347 1.02 -1.29 19.70
C TYR A 347 0.72 0.21 19.68
N ARG A 348 0.11 0.65 18.58
CA ARG A 348 -0.37 2.02 18.39
C ARG A 348 -1.88 2.05 18.55
N TYR A 349 -2.38 3.03 19.27
CA TYR A 349 -3.81 3.23 19.47
C TYR A 349 -4.19 4.71 19.29
N GLY A 350 -5.48 4.94 19.08
CA GLY A 350 -6.00 6.26 18.75
C GLY A 350 -6.12 6.46 17.24
N GLY A 351 -6.63 7.58 16.85
CA GLY A 351 -6.97 7.89 15.45
C GLY A 351 -8.26 8.69 15.43
N GLY A 352 -8.79 8.92 14.26
CA GLY A 352 -10.04 9.64 14.11
C GLY A 352 -9.90 10.90 13.25
N LEU A 353 -11.03 11.58 13.03
CA LEU A 353 -11.07 12.79 12.20
C LEU A 353 -10.25 13.94 12.80
N ASP A 354 -10.20 14.04 14.12
CA ASP A 354 -9.48 15.09 14.83
C ASP A 354 -7.95 15.00 14.68
N HIS A 355 -7.46 13.84 14.19
CA HIS A 355 -6.05 13.63 13.88
C HIS A 355 -5.63 14.20 12.52
N ASN A 356 -6.57 14.68 11.69
CA ASN A 356 -6.27 15.36 10.44
C ASN A 356 -5.88 16.82 10.74
N ILE A 357 -4.62 17.04 11.07
CA ILE A 357 -4.08 18.35 11.40
C ILE A 357 -3.75 19.16 10.14
N ARG A 358 -3.73 20.48 10.28
CA ARG A 358 -3.37 21.41 9.20
C ARG A 358 -1.86 21.40 8.92
N ALA A 359 -1.49 21.93 7.76
CA ALA A 359 -0.09 22.20 7.43
C ALA A 359 0.57 23.14 8.46
N ASN A 360 1.88 22.99 8.65
CA ASN A 360 2.73 23.80 9.54
C ASN A 360 2.33 23.79 11.03
N SER A 361 1.63 22.76 11.49
CA SER A 361 1.21 22.62 12.89
C SER A 361 2.08 21.66 13.72
N LEU A 362 2.89 20.83 13.09
CA LEU A 362 3.71 19.80 13.74
C LEU A 362 5.14 20.31 13.95
N ARG A 363 5.42 20.87 15.15
CA ARG A 363 6.70 21.54 15.43
C ARG A 363 7.35 21.14 16.74
N THR A 364 6.61 20.58 17.68
CA THR A 364 7.09 20.28 19.01
C THR A 364 7.53 18.84 19.13
N VAL A 365 8.74 18.61 19.63
CA VAL A 365 9.22 17.26 20.00
C VAL A 365 8.75 16.97 21.43
N ARG A 366 7.97 15.90 21.59
CA ARG A 366 7.49 15.45 22.90
C ARG A 366 8.46 14.47 23.54
N SER A 367 8.86 13.46 22.80
CA SER A 367 9.84 12.47 23.23
C SER A 367 10.55 11.85 22.03
N GLY A 368 11.72 11.27 22.23
CA GLY A 368 12.40 10.56 21.18
C GLY A 368 13.90 10.43 21.40
N ARG A 369 14.50 9.59 20.56
CA ARG A 369 15.93 9.30 20.62
C ARG A 369 16.64 9.85 19.38
N VAL A 370 17.73 10.52 19.64
CA VAL A 370 18.63 11.04 18.61
C VAL A 370 20.02 10.47 18.87
N ASP A 371 20.53 9.71 17.93
CA ASP A 371 21.85 9.08 18.01
C ASP A 371 22.90 9.95 17.29
N LEU A 372 24.03 10.16 17.95
CA LEU A 372 25.22 10.79 17.41
C LEU A 372 26.44 10.16 18.07
N ASP A 373 27.36 9.65 17.25
CA ASP A 373 28.68 9.28 17.75
C ASP A 373 29.47 10.56 18.01
N SER A 374 29.63 10.90 19.27
CA SER A 374 30.31 12.12 19.71
C SER A 374 31.83 11.90 19.99
N THR A 375 32.35 10.71 19.68
CA THR A 375 33.75 10.38 19.94
C THR A 375 34.68 11.30 19.13
N GLY A 376 35.51 12.09 19.83
CA GLY A 376 36.45 13.03 19.18
C GLY A 376 35.81 14.35 18.70
N LEU A 377 34.50 14.58 18.93
CA LEU A 377 33.82 15.80 18.54
C LEU A 377 33.78 16.84 19.67
N SER A 378 33.65 18.12 19.27
CA SER A 378 33.48 19.21 20.22
C SER A 378 32.11 19.17 20.87
N ASN A 379 32.02 19.06 22.20
CA ASN A 379 30.76 19.02 22.95
C ASN A 379 29.88 20.26 22.72
N SER A 380 30.49 21.42 22.52
CA SER A 380 29.76 22.66 22.24
C SER A 380 29.00 22.56 20.90
N LEU A 381 29.69 22.09 19.83
CA LEU A 381 29.08 21.93 18.52
C LEU A 381 28.07 20.78 18.49
N VAL A 382 28.31 19.69 19.22
CA VAL A 382 27.35 18.58 19.37
C VAL A 382 26.06 19.09 20.01
N ASN A 383 26.15 19.88 21.09
CA ASN A 383 24.96 20.43 21.74
C ASN A 383 24.22 21.45 20.85
N SER A 384 24.96 22.28 20.13
CA SER A 384 24.38 23.22 19.16
C SER A 384 23.65 22.49 18.03
N THR A 385 24.22 21.43 17.46
CA THR A 385 23.58 20.61 16.42
C THR A 385 22.34 19.91 16.95
N LYS A 386 22.37 19.32 18.15
CA LYS A 386 21.16 18.72 18.75
C LYS A 386 20.06 19.74 19.00
N ALA A 387 20.43 20.95 19.45
CA ALA A 387 19.46 22.03 19.71
C ALA A 387 18.86 22.62 18.41
N SER A 388 19.52 22.46 17.28
CA SER A 388 19.05 22.95 15.98
C SER A 388 17.99 22.06 15.33
N LEU A 389 17.74 20.86 15.90
CA LEU A 389 16.77 19.92 15.35
C LEU A 389 15.36 20.52 15.34
N ALA A 390 14.77 20.64 14.16
CA ALA A 390 13.44 21.20 13.98
C ALA A 390 12.61 20.36 13.02
N PHE A 391 11.32 20.43 13.19
CA PHE A 391 10.34 19.67 12.42
C PHE A 391 9.27 20.59 11.86
N ASN A 392 8.77 20.29 10.67
CA ASN A 392 7.63 20.98 10.10
C ASN A 392 6.91 20.10 9.07
N ASN A 393 5.58 20.03 9.14
CA ASN A 393 4.78 19.39 8.09
C ASN A 393 4.34 20.45 7.07
N GLN A 394 4.77 20.33 5.83
CA GLN A 394 4.35 21.25 4.75
C GLN A 394 2.92 20.96 4.29
N ASP A 395 2.53 19.70 4.29
CA ASP A 395 1.20 19.24 3.90
C ASP A 395 0.33 18.92 5.13
N PRO A 396 -0.99 19.08 5.03
CA PRO A 396 -1.90 18.67 6.09
C PRO A 396 -1.87 17.15 6.28
N ALA A 397 -2.04 16.67 7.51
CA ALA A 397 -2.23 15.26 7.75
C ALA A 397 -3.61 14.82 7.27
N THR A 398 -3.65 13.65 6.61
CA THR A 398 -4.85 13.08 6.01
C THR A 398 -4.97 11.59 6.35
N GLY A 399 -6.15 11.01 6.15
CA GLY A 399 -6.38 9.58 6.37
C GLY A 399 -6.95 9.23 7.74
N GLY A 400 -6.99 10.18 8.68
CA GLY A 400 -7.65 9.98 9.98
C GLY A 400 -9.15 9.81 9.80
N ARG A 401 -9.68 8.68 10.25
CA ARG A 401 -11.12 8.33 10.19
C ARG A 401 -11.54 7.64 11.47
N GLY A 402 -12.79 7.81 11.86
CA GLY A 402 -13.40 7.02 12.93
C GLY A 402 -13.62 5.56 12.53
N ALA A 403 -14.20 4.79 13.45
CA ALA A 403 -14.58 3.40 13.18
C ALA A 403 -15.48 3.29 11.94
N GLU A 404 -15.31 2.20 11.19
CA GLU A 404 -16.18 1.88 10.06
C GLU A 404 -17.64 1.70 10.52
N SER A 405 -18.58 2.26 9.76
CA SER A 405 -19.99 2.01 9.97
C SER A 405 -20.35 0.56 9.61
N ILE A 406 -21.45 0.05 10.16
CA ILE A 406 -21.94 -1.31 9.85
C ILE A 406 -22.10 -1.53 8.35
N ILE A 407 -22.58 -0.51 7.62
CA ILE A 407 -22.78 -0.58 6.16
C ILE A 407 -21.44 -0.68 5.43
N GLU A 408 -20.45 0.13 5.84
CA GLU A 408 -19.11 0.07 5.27
C GLU A 408 -18.46 -1.29 5.51
N VAL A 409 -18.55 -1.82 6.74
CA VAL A 409 -18.02 -3.15 7.07
C VAL A 409 -18.62 -4.24 6.19
N LYS A 410 -19.95 -4.23 5.98
CA LYS A 410 -20.62 -5.18 5.08
C LYS A 410 -20.08 -5.09 3.65
N ASN A 411 -20.03 -3.88 3.09
CA ASN A 411 -19.56 -3.66 1.72
C ASN A 411 -18.08 -4.04 1.56
N ASN A 412 -17.25 -3.64 2.52
CA ASN A 412 -15.81 -3.94 2.51
C ASN A 412 -15.53 -5.43 2.67
N ALA A 413 -16.29 -6.14 3.52
CA ALA A 413 -16.16 -7.58 3.70
C ALA A 413 -16.52 -8.36 2.41
N LEU A 414 -17.58 -7.95 1.73
CA LEU A 414 -17.98 -8.55 0.44
C LEU A 414 -16.94 -8.25 -0.65
N ALA A 415 -16.48 -7.01 -0.74
CA ALA A 415 -15.45 -6.60 -1.70
C ALA A 415 -14.13 -7.36 -1.45
N TYR A 416 -13.71 -7.50 -0.19
CA TYR A 416 -12.52 -8.25 0.20
C TYR A 416 -12.62 -9.73 -0.20
N PHE A 417 -13.75 -10.35 0.09
CA PHE A 417 -14.02 -11.74 -0.29
C PHE A 417 -14.03 -11.94 -1.81
N GLN A 418 -14.63 -11.02 -2.56
CA GLN A 418 -14.66 -11.08 -4.02
C GLN A 418 -13.28 -10.89 -4.66
N ALA A 419 -12.47 -9.99 -4.10
CA ALA A 419 -11.12 -9.69 -4.60
C ALA A 419 -10.13 -10.86 -4.44
N GLN A 420 -10.35 -11.76 -3.46
CA GLN A 420 -9.55 -12.96 -3.16
C GLN A 420 -8.03 -12.73 -3.04
N GLN A 421 -7.59 -11.47 -2.87
CA GLN A 421 -6.18 -11.06 -2.71
C GLN A 421 -5.21 -11.65 -3.76
N ARG A 422 -5.66 -11.88 -4.98
CA ARG A 422 -4.85 -12.43 -6.07
C ARG A 422 -4.75 -11.44 -7.25
N ALA A 423 -3.63 -11.48 -7.95
CA ALA A 423 -3.44 -10.77 -9.21
C ALA A 423 -3.82 -11.69 -10.37
N VAL A 424 -4.78 -11.28 -11.18
CA VAL A 424 -5.30 -12.02 -12.34
C VAL A 424 -5.16 -11.20 -13.61
N THR A 425 -5.46 -9.89 -13.54
CA THR A 425 -5.36 -8.97 -14.66
C THR A 425 -4.01 -8.26 -14.70
N LYS A 426 -3.67 -7.65 -15.83
CA LYS A 426 -2.45 -6.82 -15.95
C LYS A 426 -2.47 -5.66 -14.95
N GLU A 427 -3.62 -5.05 -14.79
CA GLU A 427 -3.85 -3.93 -13.88
C GLU A 427 -3.66 -4.33 -12.42
N ASP A 428 -4.04 -5.56 -12.04
CA ASP A 428 -3.81 -6.08 -10.69
C ASP A 428 -2.31 -6.15 -10.37
N TYR A 429 -1.50 -6.71 -11.29
CA TYR A 429 -0.05 -6.78 -11.12
C TYR A 429 0.57 -5.39 -11.02
N ILE A 430 0.19 -4.46 -11.90
CA ILE A 430 0.66 -3.07 -11.88
C ILE A 430 0.33 -2.40 -10.55
N THR A 431 -0.92 -2.52 -10.09
CA THR A 431 -1.37 -1.95 -8.82
C THR A 431 -0.61 -2.53 -7.63
N ARG A 432 -0.35 -3.85 -7.63
CA ARG A 432 0.43 -4.50 -6.57
C ARG A 432 1.88 -4.01 -6.54
N VAL A 433 2.52 -3.86 -7.70
CA VAL A 433 3.90 -3.36 -7.76
C VAL A 433 3.99 -1.92 -7.25
N TYR A 434 3.03 -1.04 -7.60
CA TYR A 434 2.98 0.31 -7.02
C TYR A 434 2.64 0.34 -5.52
N ALA A 435 2.01 -0.71 -5.00
CA ALA A 435 1.73 -0.84 -3.57
C ALA A 435 2.93 -1.34 -2.75
N LEU A 436 4.06 -1.68 -3.40
CA LEU A 436 5.29 -2.05 -2.71
C LEU A 436 5.79 -0.87 -1.86
N PRO A 437 6.04 -1.07 -0.55
CA PRO A 437 6.59 0.00 0.28
C PRO A 437 7.93 0.53 -0.24
N PRO A 438 8.13 1.86 -0.28
CA PRO A 438 9.32 2.48 -0.86
C PRO A 438 10.66 2.04 -0.26
N LYS A 439 10.66 1.54 0.99
CA LYS A 439 11.87 1.00 1.65
C LYS A 439 12.47 -0.23 0.95
N TYR A 440 11.70 -0.92 0.12
CA TYR A 440 12.16 -2.04 -0.71
C TYR A 440 12.58 -1.63 -2.12
N GLY A 441 12.44 -0.35 -2.44
CA GLY A 441 12.82 0.25 -3.71
C GLY A 441 11.76 1.20 -4.24
N ASN A 442 12.21 2.27 -4.86
CA ASN A 442 11.33 3.30 -5.41
C ASN A 442 11.03 3.01 -6.88
N ILE A 443 9.77 2.70 -7.19
CA ILE A 443 9.33 2.32 -8.52
C ILE A 443 8.58 3.50 -9.15
N ALA A 444 9.12 3.98 -10.28
CA ALA A 444 8.56 5.10 -11.02
C ALA A 444 7.46 4.66 -11.99
N LYS A 445 7.74 3.64 -12.80
CA LYS A 445 6.86 3.18 -13.87
C LYS A 445 6.85 1.66 -13.96
N VAL A 446 5.68 1.12 -14.27
CA VAL A 446 5.47 -0.33 -14.44
C VAL A 446 4.63 -0.58 -15.67
N TYR A 447 5.04 -1.59 -16.44
CA TYR A 447 4.29 -2.05 -17.62
C TYR A 447 4.42 -3.57 -17.72
N ILE A 448 3.33 -4.27 -18.04
CA ILE A 448 3.31 -5.72 -18.12
C ILE A 448 2.82 -6.20 -19.49
N VAL A 449 3.54 -7.15 -20.05
CA VAL A 449 3.24 -7.77 -21.34
C VAL A 449 3.42 -9.27 -21.24
N GLN A 450 2.57 -10.03 -21.90
CA GLN A 450 2.75 -11.46 -22.05
C GLN A 450 3.94 -11.74 -22.99
N ASP A 451 4.75 -12.74 -22.71
CA ASP A 451 5.99 -13.03 -23.42
C ASP A 451 5.79 -13.21 -24.93
N THR A 452 4.69 -13.82 -25.34
CA THR A 452 4.33 -14.03 -26.76
C THR A 452 4.04 -12.75 -27.54
N GLN A 453 3.71 -11.62 -26.87
CA GLN A 453 3.31 -10.39 -27.56
C GLN A 453 4.49 -9.59 -28.13
N LEU A 454 5.68 -9.74 -27.57
CA LEU A 454 6.88 -9.03 -28.03
C LEU A 454 7.61 -9.76 -29.17
N ASP A 455 7.60 -11.08 -29.16
CA ASP A 455 8.32 -11.88 -30.16
C ASP A 455 7.71 -11.82 -31.58
N SER A 456 6.40 -11.55 -31.69
CA SER A 456 5.74 -11.40 -33.01
C SER A 456 6.11 -10.09 -33.72
N GLN A 457 6.76 -9.14 -33.03
CA GLN A 457 7.05 -7.80 -33.57
C GLN A 457 8.54 -7.51 -33.77
N SER A 458 9.45 -8.22 -33.11
CA SER A 458 10.87 -7.83 -33.07
C SER A 458 11.72 -8.34 -34.24
N GLY A 459 11.18 -9.07 -35.22
CA GLY A 459 11.91 -9.47 -36.43
C GLY A 459 13.26 -10.20 -36.21
N ALA A 460 13.60 -10.51 -34.99
CA ALA A 460 14.80 -11.25 -34.62
C ALA A 460 14.54 -12.74 -34.89
N ASN A 461 15.49 -13.38 -35.55
CA ASN A 461 15.46 -14.80 -35.92
C ASN A 461 14.96 -15.67 -34.76
N SER A 462 13.76 -16.22 -34.94
CA SER A 462 12.94 -16.87 -33.91
C SER A 462 13.39 -18.31 -33.58
N ASP A 463 14.52 -18.80 -34.13
CA ASP A 463 14.83 -20.21 -34.06
C ASP A 463 15.37 -20.73 -32.72
N ASP A 464 15.77 -19.86 -31.79
CA ASP A 464 16.40 -20.27 -30.51
C ASP A 464 15.65 -19.86 -29.24
N ARG A 465 14.51 -19.18 -29.32
CA ARG A 465 13.74 -18.76 -28.12
C ARG A 465 12.52 -19.66 -27.90
N ILE A 466 12.55 -20.39 -26.79
CA ILE A 466 11.38 -21.10 -26.30
C ILE A 466 10.45 -20.06 -25.66
N ILE A 467 9.39 -19.68 -26.38
CA ILE A 467 8.34 -18.79 -25.89
C ILE A 467 7.58 -19.50 -24.77
N ASN A 468 7.51 -18.89 -23.61
CA ASN A 468 6.68 -19.39 -22.52
C ASN A 468 5.37 -18.58 -22.43
N PRO A 469 4.24 -19.10 -22.90
CA PRO A 469 2.97 -18.37 -22.90
C PRO A 469 2.43 -18.09 -21.49
N LEU A 470 2.98 -18.74 -20.46
CA LEU A 470 2.63 -18.52 -19.05
C LEU A 470 3.55 -17.49 -18.39
N ALA A 471 4.57 -17.00 -19.11
CA ALA A 471 5.47 -15.99 -18.60
C ALA A 471 4.94 -14.57 -18.88
N LEU A 472 4.95 -13.76 -17.85
CA LEU A 472 4.64 -12.34 -17.88
C LEU A 472 5.96 -11.55 -17.77
N ASN A 473 6.22 -10.68 -18.74
CA ASN A 473 7.33 -9.75 -18.67
C ASN A 473 6.87 -8.46 -18.01
N LEU A 474 7.38 -8.18 -16.82
CA LEU A 474 7.14 -6.97 -16.06
C LEU A 474 8.30 -6.00 -16.31
N TYR A 475 8.01 -4.89 -16.98
CA TYR A 475 8.98 -3.83 -17.26
C TYR A 475 8.87 -2.75 -16.21
N THR A 476 9.99 -2.40 -15.58
CA THR A 476 10.03 -1.44 -14.48
C THR A 476 11.06 -0.35 -14.74
N LEU A 477 10.78 0.85 -14.19
CA LEU A 477 11.72 1.96 -14.08
C LEU A 477 11.65 2.49 -12.66
N GLY A 478 12.80 2.87 -12.12
CA GLY A 478 12.94 3.52 -10.81
C GLY A 478 13.16 5.02 -10.94
N PHE A 479 13.23 5.71 -9.80
CA PHE A 479 13.70 7.09 -9.71
C PHE A 479 15.13 7.12 -9.18
N ASP A 480 15.95 8.04 -9.70
CA ASP A 480 17.20 8.44 -9.08
C ASP A 480 16.98 9.46 -7.94
N ALA A 481 18.06 9.88 -7.26
CA ALA A 481 18.00 10.87 -6.19
C ALA A 481 17.41 12.24 -6.62
N ASN A 482 17.36 12.53 -7.92
CA ASN A 482 16.86 13.77 -8.51
C ASN A 482 15.45 13.59 -9.12
N LYS A 483 14.75 12.50 -8.80
CA LYS A 483 13.46 12.11 -9.41
C LYS A 483 13.48 11.99 -10.93
N LYS A 484 14.63 11.58 -11.50
CA LYS A 484 14.75 11.21 -12.90
C LYS A 484 14.59 9.71 -13.06
N LEU A 485 14.18 9.27 -14.25
CA LEU A 485 14.03 7.85 -14.53
C LEU A 485 15.40 7.17 -14.58
N THR A 486 15.47 5.99 -13.99
CA THR A 486 16.64 5.11 -14.03
C THR A 486 16.22 3.65 -14.13
N ALA A 487 17.14 2.79 -14.56
CA ALA A 487 16.93 1.34 -14.50
C ALA A 487 16.84 0.88 -13.03
N VAL A 488 16.02 -0.14 -12.80
CA VAL A 488 15.83 -0.72 -11.47
C VAL A 488 16.97 -1.69 -11.18
N ASN A 489 17.60 -1.57 -10.02
CA ASN A 489 18.67 -2.47 -9.61
C ASN A 489 18.18 -3.88 -9.24
N GLN A 490 19.12 -4.81 -9.09
CA GLN A 490 18.82 -6.21 -8.81
C GLN A 490 18.11 -6.42 -7.47
N ALA A 491 18.49 -5.68 -6.42
CA ALA A 491 17.89 -5.81 -5.10
C ALA A 491 16.39 -5.44 -5.12
N VAL A 492 16.03 -4.36 -5.82
CA VAL A 492 14.64 -3.96 -5.99
C VAL A 492 13.86 -4.98 -6.81
N LYS A 493 14.46 -5.56 -7.87
CA LYS A 493 13.82 -6.62 -8.67
C LYS A 493 13.51 -7.86 -7.82
N GLU A 494 14.42 -8.27 -6.96
CA GLU A 494 14.20 -9.39 -6.04
C GLU A 494 13.14 -9.09 -4.99
N ASN A 495 13.10 -7.87 -4.47
CA ASN A 495 12.04 -7.42 -3.57
C ASN A 495 10.66 -7.47 -4.26
N ILE A 496 10.55 -6.97 -5.51
CA ILE A 496 9.31 -7.04 -6.29
C ILE A 496 8.91 -8.51 -6.52
N GLN A 497 9.85 -9.35 -6.91
CA GLN A 497 9.57 -10.77 -7.16
C GLN A 497 9.06 -11.47 -5.89
N THR A 498 9.73 -11.25 -4.76
CA THR A 498 9.33 -11.80 -3.46
C THR A 498 7.95 -11.29 -3.06
N TYR A 499 7.69 -9.98 -3.20
CA TYR A 499 6.40 -9.38 -2.87
C TYR A 499 5.25 -9.93 -3.72
N LEU A 500 5.45 -10.07 -5.04
CA LEU A 500 4.44 -10.59 -5.94
C LEU A 500 4.11 -12.07 -5.69
N THR A 501 4.99 -12.82 -5.04
CA THR A 501 4.75 -14.24 -4.70
C THR A 501 3.48 -14.43 -3.86
N GLN A 502 3.08 -13.42 -3.07
CA GLN A 502 1.84 -13.47 -2.27
C GLN A 502 0.57 -13.42 -3.12
N PHE A 503 0.63 -12.76 -4.28
CA PHE A 503 -0.55 -12.39 -5.06
C PHE A 503 -0.64 -13.12 -6.40
N ARG A 504 0.49 -13.60 -6.95
CA ARG A 504 0.53 -14.25 -8.26
C ARG A 504 -0.22 -15.58 -8.24
N MET A 505 -0.76 -15.96 -9.39
CA MET A 505 -1.27 -17.31 -9.58
C MET A 505 -0.11 -18.32 -9.63
N VAL A 506 -0.36 -19.55 -9.20
CA VAL A 506 0.68 -20.61 -9.18
C VAL A 506 1.26 -20.89 -10.57
N THR A 507 0.44 -20.70 -11.61
CA THR A 507 0.83 -20.91 -13.01
C THR A 507 1.64 -19.79 -13.61
N ASP A 508 1.62 -18.59 -13.02
CA ASP A 508 2.22 -17.41 -13.63
C ASP A 508 3.71 -17.31 -13.27
N ALA A 509 4.56 -17.21 -14.27
CA ALA A 509 5.96 -16.86 -14.13
C ALA A 509 6.13 -15.37 -14.44
N VAL A 510 6.69 -14.60 -13.49
CA VAL A 510 6.92 -13.16 -13.68
C VAL A 510 8.41 -12.91 -13.87
N ASN A 511 8.79 -12.40 -15.05
CA ASN A 511 10.14 -11.96 -15.36
C ASN A 511 10.21 -10.45 -15.23
N ILE A 512 11.11 -9.94 -14.40
CA ILE A 512 11.27 -8.50 -14.17
C ILE A 512 12.40 -7.99 -15.04
N LYS A 513 12.09 -7.02 -15.90
CA LYS A 513 13.01 -6.42 -16.88
C LYS A 513 12.99 -4.89 -16.75
N ASP A 514 14.05 -4.24 -17.21
CA ASP A 514 14.08 -2.78 -17.30
C ASP A 514 13.41 -2.31 -18.59
N ALA A 515 12.64 -1.22 -18.52
CA ALA A 515 12.15 -0.54 -19.70
C ALA A 515 13.21 0.45 -20.23
N PHE A 516 13.14 0.79 -21.51
CA PHE A 516 14.05 1.76 -22.12
C PHE A 516 13.60 3.20 -21.79
N ILE A 517 14.58 4.06 -21.50
CA ILE A 517 14.36 5.49 -21.29
C ILE A 517 14.80 6.20 -22.56
N ILE A 518 13.88 6.92 -23.20
CA ILE A 518 14.16 7.75 -24.38
C ILE A 518 14.14 9.20 -23.95
N ASN A 519 15.32 9.82 -23.80
CA ASN A 519 15.40 11.21 -23.44
C ASN A 519 15.11 12.09 -24.67
N ILE A 520 14.24 13.07 -24.48
CA ILE A 520 13.75 13.96 -25.55
C ILE A 520 14.11 15.41 -25.31
N GLY A 521 14.25 16.16 -26.40
CA GLY A 521 14.28 17.62 -26.41
C GLY A 521 13.09 18.16 -27.23
N VAL A 522 12.59 19.31 -26.85
CA VAL A 522 11.41 19.95 -27.47
C VAL A 522 11.80 21.31 -28.04
N LYS A 523 11.56 21.54 -29.34
CA LYS A 523 11.77 22.80 -30.00
C LYS A 523 10.47 23.35 -30.59
N PHE A 524 10.16 24.61 -30.33
CA PHE A 524 8.97 25.27 -30.87
C PHE A 524 9.19 26.75 -31.09
N ASN A 525 8.47 27.30 -32.05
CA ASN A 525 8.43 28.74 -32.33
C ASN A 525 7.03 29.28 -32.06
N ILE A 526 6.94 30.47 -31.51
CA ILE A 526 5.67 31.16 -31.25
C ILE A 526 5.62 32.54 -31.86
N LEU A 527 4.42 32.96 -32.27
CA LEU A 527 4.06 34.34 -32.52
C LEU A 527 3.38 34.90 -31.27
N THR A 528 3.81 36.07 -30.82
CA THR A 528 3.22 36.73 -29.65
C THR A 528 2.11 37.68 -30.06
N LYS A 529 1.13 37.89 -29.18
CA LYS A 529 0.11 38.94 -29.32
C LYS A 529 0.74 40.30 -29.05
N VAL A 530 0.25 41.33 -29.72
CA VAL A 530 0.69 42.72 -29.51
C VAL A 530 0.46 43.16 -28.07
N GLY A 531 1.47 43.80 -27.47
CA GLY A 531 1.38 44.31 -26.10
C GLY A 531 1.86 43.34 -25.01
N TYR A 532 2.25 42.14 -25.37
CA TYR A 532 2.84 41.18 -24.43
C TYR A 532 4.37 41.20 -24.48
N ASN A 533 5.01 41.01 -23.33
CA ASN A 533 6.47 40.85 -23.27
C ASN A 533 6.87 39.49 -23.84
N LYS A 534 7.70 39.50 -24.89
CA LYS A 534 8.13 38.29 -25.63
C LYS A 534 8.83 37.26 -24.73
N GLU A 535 9.71 37.72 -23.87
CA GLU A 535 10.48 36.84 -22.98
C GLU A 535 9.58 36.17 -21.93
N GLU A 536 8.64 36.95 -21.38
CA GLU A 536 7.68 36.41 -20.40
C GLU A 536 6.75 35.37 -21.02
N VAL A 537 6.28 35.59 -22.25
CA VAL A 537 5.45 34.60 -22.97
C VAL A 537 6.22 33.32 -23.24
N VAL A 538 7.51 33.42 -23.65
CA VAL A 538 8.36 32.23 -23.84
C VAL A 538 8.53 31.46 -22.53
N LEU A 539 8.78 32.13 -21.41
CA LEU A 539 8.92 31.49 -20.11
C LEU A 539 7.65 30.75 -19.70
N ARG A 540 6.47 31.36 -19.90
CA ARG A 540 5.18 30.70 -19.63
C ARG A 540 4.96 29.48 -20.51
N THR A 541 5.32 29.55 -21.78
CA THR A 541 5.21 28.42 -22.71
C THR A 541 6.19 27.30 -22.35
N ILE A 542 7.43 27.60 -21.98
CA ILE A 542 8.41 26.63 -21.50
C ILE A 542 7.87 25.93 -20.25
N GLN A 543 7.31 26.67 -19.30
CA GLN A 543 6.70 26.06 -18.11
C GLN A 543 5.53 25.15 -18.48
N LYS A 544 4.69 25.54 -19.45
CA LYS A 544 3.57 24.70 -19.90
C LYS A 544 4.04 23.42 -20.57
N VAL A 545 5.11 23.45 -21.37
CA VAL A 545 5.74 22.27 -21.98
C VAL A 545 6.34 21.37 -20.91
N ARG A 546 6.99 21.93 -19.89
CA ARG A 546 7.50 21.20 -18.73
C ARG A 546 6.38 20.48 -17.98
N ASP A 547 5.23 21.15 -17.75
CA ASP A 547 4.07 20.57 -17.07
C ASP A 547 3.40 19.49 -17.90
N PHE A 548 3.44 19.61 -19.22
CA PHE A 548 2.95 18.58 -20.15
C PHE A 548 3.79 17.30 -20.06
N PHE A 549 5.12 17.42 -20.06
CA PHE A 549 6.05 16.30 -19.94
C PHE A 549 6.41 15.94 -18.49
N ASN A 550 5.56 16.32 -17.52
CA ASN A 550 5.79 15.91 -16.15
C ASN A 550 5.81 14.37 -16.08
N ILE A 551 6.91 13.83 -15.57
CA ILE A 551 7.18 12.41 -15.51
C ILE A 551 6.07 11.60 -14.79
N ASP A 552 5.40 12.20 -13.82
CA ASP A 552 4.31 11.56 -13.09
C ASP A 552 3.11 11.22 -13.98
N LYS A 553 2.90 11.99 -15.05
CA LYS A 553 1.79 11.86 -15.99
C LYS A 553 2.09 10.91 -17.16
N TRP A 554 3.38 10.64 -17.45
CA TRP A 554 3.79 9.80 -18.58
C TRP A 554 3.90 8.33 -18.18
N GLN A 555 3.49 7.44 -19.09
CA GLN A 555 3.54 6.00 -18.90
C GLN A 555 4.46 5.32 -19.93
N ILE A 556 4.90 4.10 -19.63
CA ILE A 556 5.63 3.27 -20.59
C ILE A 556 4.70 2.96 -21.77
N GLY A 557 5.22 3.10 -22.99
CA GLY A 557 4.46 2.85 -24.21
C GLY A 557 3.50 3.96 -24.64
N GLN A 558 3.50 5.11 -23.97
CA GLN A 558 2.63 6.25 -24.30
C GLN A 558 3.18 7.05 -25.49
N PRO A 559 2.41 7.27 -26.57
CA PRO A 559 2.83 8.07 -27.72
C PRO A 559 2.73 9.58 -27.41
N ILE A 560 3.56 10.39 -28.08
CA ILE A 560 3.47 11.86 -28.01
C ILE A 560 2.63 12.37 -29.17
N ILE A 561 1.50 13.02 -28.87
CA ILE A 561 0.63 13.65 -29.86
C ILE A 561 1.07 15.10 -30.02
N LEU A 562 1.70 15.43 -31.17
CA LEU A 562 2.24 16.78 -31.42
C LEU A 562 1.15 17.84 -31.47
N ALA A 563 -0.05 17.49 -31.93
CA ALA A 563 -1.19 18.41 -31.99
C ALA A 563 -1.65 18.81 -30.57
N ASP A 564 -1.68 17.89 -29.61
CA ASP A 564 -2.05 18.17 -28.23
C ASP A 564 -1.03 19.11 -27.56
N LEU A 565 0.26 18.85 -27.82
CA LEU A 565 1.33 19.70 -27.31
C LEU A 565 1.25 21.12 -27.91
N ALA A 566 1.05 21.23 -29.23
CA ALA A 566 0.87 22.53 -29.90
C ALA A 566 -0.37 23.28 -29.38
N TYR A 567 -1.47 22.55 -29.13
CA TYR A 567 -2.68 23.09 -28.52
C TYR A 567 -2.41 23.65 -27.11
N GLN A 568 -1.72 22.88 -26.26
CA GLN A 568 -1.37 23.35 -24.91
C GLN A 568 -0.49 24.59 -24.92
N ILE A 569 0.44 24.70 -25.87
CA ILE A 569 1.25 25.92 -26.07
C ILE A 569 0.37 27.09 -26.51
N SER A 570 -0.58 26.86 -27.41
CA SER A 570 -1.48 27.92 -27.93
C SER A 570 -2.43 28.49 -26.87
N LEU A 571 -2.73 27.73 -25.83
CA LEU A 571 -3.56 28.18 -24.69
C LEU A 571 -2.82 29.12 -23.73
N CYS A 572 -1.50 29.29 -23.87
CA CYS A 572 -0.75 30.21 -23.03
C CYS A 572 -1.11 31.68 -23.35
N ASP A 573 -1.34 32.47 -22.29
CA ASP A 573 -1.61 33.88 -22.44
C ASP A 573 -0.46 34.63 -23.15
N GLY A 574 -0.80 35.38 -24.18
CA GLY A 574 0.16 36.12 -25.00
C GLY A 574 0.65 35.38 -26.25
N VAL A 575 0.33 34.10 -26.41
CA VAL A 575 0.59 33.34 -27.66
C VAL A 575 -0.52 33.62 -28.66
N SER A 576 -0.13 34.01 -29.89
CA SER A 576 -1.04 34.20 -31.01
C SER A 576 -1.16 32.92 -31.86
N ALA A 577 -0.01 32.33 -32.19
CA ALA A 577 0.07 31.08 -32.95
C ALA A 577 1.36 30.32 -32.64
N VAL A 578 1.35 29.02 -32.87
CA VAL A 578 2.54 28.17 -32.85
C VAL A 578 3.00 27.96 -34.29
N VAL A 579 4.27 28.23 -34.58
CA VAL A 579 4.85 28.20 -35.93
C VAL A 579 5.86 27.05 -36.01
N PRO A 580 5.88 26.26 -37.10
CA PRO A 580 6.87 25.21 -37.26
C PRO A 580 8.30 25.75 -37.17
N PRO A 581 9.22 25.11 -36.45
CA PRO A 581 10.64 25.41 -36.52
C PRO A 581 11.19 25.06 -37.92
N GLU A 582 12.06 25.91 -38.47
CA GLU A 582 12.62 25.70 -39.82
C GLU A 582 13.76 24.68 -39.81
N GLU A 583 14.48 24.57 -38.71
CA GLU A 583 15.71 23.77 -38.61
C GLU A 583 15.37 22.29 -38.30
N ASN A 584 15.85 21.35 -39.13
CA ASN A 584 15.67 19.91 -38.98
C ASN A 584 14.20 19.40 -38.89
N ASN A 585 13.27 20.06 -39.58
CA ASN A 585 11.85 19.73 -39.55
C ASN A 585 11.34 19.30 -40.96
N PRO A 586 11.73 18.14 -41.48
CA PRO A 586 11.42 17.71 -42.83
C PRO A 586 9.91 17.55 -43.08
N ASN A 587 9.14 17.29 -42.03
CA ASN A 587 7.69 17.05 -42.10
C ASN A 587 6.85 18.29 -41.76
N GLY A 588 7.46 19.44 -41.46
CA GLY A 588 6.75 20.68 -41.14
C GLY A 588 5.89 20.65 -39.88
N HIS A 589 6.26 19.84 -38.89
CA HIS A 589 5.52 19.76 -37.65
C HIS A 589 5.61 21.08 -36.85
N THR A 590 4.50 21.46 -36.20
CA THR A 590 4.41 22.69 -35.41
C THR A 590 5.30 22.65 -34.16
N VAL A 591 5.56 21.49 -33.64
CA VAL A 591 6.51 21.26 -32.54
C VAL A 591 7.46 20.12 -32.97
N LEU A 592 8.74 20.34 -32.79
CA LEU A 592 9.78 19.37 -33.13
C LEU A 592 10.27 18.66 -31.86
N ILE A 593 10.20 17.34 -31.86
CA ILE A 593 10.80 16.48 -30.82
C ILE A 593 12.14 15.95 -31.35
N THR A 594 13.18 16.00 -30.54
CA THR A 594 14.51 15.48 -30.86
C THR A 594 14.94 14.45 -29.82
N ASN A 595 15.76 13.48 -30.22
CA ASN A 595 16.34 12.53 -29.27
C ASN A 595 17.64 13.08 -28.66
N LYS A 596 17.76 12.98 -27.35
CA LYS A 596 18.95 13.33 -26.55
C LYS A 596 19.52 12.04 -25.96
N TYR A 597 20.61 11.50 -26.51
CA TYR A 597 21.06 10.16 -26.13
C TYR A 597 22.51 10.07 -25.67
N LYS A 598 23.30 11.13 -25.77
CA LYS A 598 24.73 11.06 -25.45
C LYS A 598 24.97 10.86 -23.95
N GLU A 599 25.62 9.77 -23.58
CA GLU A 599 25.99 9.47 -22.19
C GLU A 599 26.96 10.53 -21.62
N SER A 600 27.86 11.11 -22.47
CA SER A 600 28.75 12.21 -22.06
C SER A 600 28.00 13.43 -21.51
N ASP A 601 26.75 13.61 -21.90
CA ASP A 601 25.88 14.72 -21.50
C ASP A 601 24.87 14.27 -20.41
N ASN A 602 25.13 13.13 -19.76
CA ASN A 602 24.31 12.50 -18.72
C ASN A 602 22.89 12.04 -19.18
N TYR A 603 22.69 11.71 -20.44
CA TYR A 603 21.49 11.06 -20.94
C TYR A 603 21.57 9.52 -20.85
N SER A 604 20.49 8.82 -21.20
CA SER A 604 20.35 7.37 -21.03
C SER A 604 21.20 6.48 -21.94
N GLY A 605 21.87 7.05 -22.96
CA GLY A 605 22.60 6.27 -23.98
C GLY A 605 21.70 5.69 -25.09
N ASN A 606 20.37 5.73 -24.92
CA ASN A 606 19.43 5.11 -25.85
C ASN A 606 19.17 6.03 -27.06
N ALA A 607 19.73 5.66 -28.22
CA ALA A 607 19.45 6.34 -29.49
C ALA A 607 18.10 5.86 -30.08
N TYR A 608 17.24 6.80 -30.42
CA TYR A 608 15.94 6.52 -30.99
C TYR A 608 15.64 7.45 -32.19
N ASP A 609 15.24 6.87 -33.31
CA ASP A 609 14.86 7.63 -34.50
C ASP A 609 13.44 8.20 -34.37
N ILE A 610 13.35 9.38 -33.72
CA ILE A 610 12.08 10.10 -33.52
C ILE A 610 11.44 10.50 -34.86
N ILE A 611 12.26 10.87 -35.86
CA ILE A 611 11.75 11.31 -37.17
C ILE A 611 11.07 10.15 -37.88
N GLY A 612 11.71 9.00 -37.96
CA GLY A 612 11.14 7.79 -38.54
C GLY A 612 9.95 7.23 -37.78
N ALA A 613 9.93 7.42 -36.45
CA ALA A 613 8.83 7.00 -35.58
C ALA A 613 7.64 7.97 -35.60
N THR A 614 7.79 9.18 -36.17
CA THR A 614 6.70 10.15 -36.26
C THR A 614 5.83 9.87 -37.47
N LYS A 615 4.58 9.49 -37.25
CA LYS A 615 3.58 9.25 -38.32
C LYS A 615 2.32 10.04 -38.00
N ASN A 616 1.86 10.81 -38.99
CA ASN A 616 0.62 11.61 -38.89
C ASN A 616 0.57 12.56 -37.68
N GLY A 617 1.72 13.14 -37.28
CA GLY A 617 1.80 14.03 -36.11
C GLY A 617 1.80 13.35 -34.76
N VAL A 618 2.01 12.03 -34.72
CA VAL A 618 2.16 11.24 -33.51
C VAL A 618 3.54 10.61 -33.49
N VAL A 619 4.30 10.85 -32.42
CA VAL A 619 5.57 10.17 -32.16
C VAL A 619 5.25 8.88 -31.41
N TYR A 620 5.45 7.74 -32.06
CA TYR A 620 5.22 6.43 -31.46
C TYR A 620 6.43 6.03 -30.60
N PRO A 621 6.21 5.35 -29.45
CA PRO A 621 7.29 4.75 -28.67
C PRO A 621 7.90 3.55 -29.41
N SER A 622 9.06 3.08 -28.95
CA SER A 622 9.67 1.85 -29.46
C SER A 622 8.73 0.64 -29.28
N LEU A 623 8.88 -0.37 -30.11
CA LEU A 623 8.19 -1.64 -29.94
C LEU A 623 8.61 -2.34 -28.64
N ASP A 624 9.87 -2.18 -28.24
CA ASP A 624 10.30 -2.54 -26.88
C ASP A 624 9.76 -1.51 -25.89
N PRO A 625 9.26 -1.95 -24.71
CA PRO A 625 8.69 -1.06 -23.74
C PRO A 625 9.63 0.10 -23.36
N SER A 626 9.21 1.30 -23.68
CA SER A 626 10.01 2.51 -23.50
C SER A 626 9.17 3.67 -22.94
N CYS A 627 9.82 4.59 -22.22
CA CYS A 627 9.21 5.78 -21.67
C CYS A 627 9.95 7.02 -22.18
N PHE A 628 9.21 8.02 -22.65
CA PHE A 628 9.78 9.32 -23.01
C PHE A 628 10.01 10.16 -21.76
N GLU A 629 11.20 10.72 -21.63
CA GLU A 629 11.59 11.58 -20.51
C GLU A 629 12.21 12.87 -21.00
N LEU A 630 11.73 14.00 -20.46
CA LEU A 630 12.37 15.31 -20.57
C LEU A 630 13.33 15.48 -19.39
N LYS A 631 14.60 15.08 -19.56
CA LYS A 631 15.54 14.93 -18.43
C LYS A 631 16.00 16.26 -17.84
N PHE A 632 16.34 17.24 -18.68
CA PHE A 632 16.81 18.56 -18.28
C PHE A 632 15.94 19.67 -18.87
N PRO A 633 14.77 19.99 -18.26
CA PRO A 633 13.82 20.97 -18.84
C PRO A 633 14.42 22.35 -19.13
N ALA A 634 15.48 22.75 -18.41
CA ALA A 634 16.12 24.05 -18.61
C ALA A 634 16.95 24.15 -19.92
N THR A 635 17.43 23.00 -20.43
CA THR A 635 18.28 22.93 -21.63
C THR A 635 17.61 22.19 -22.78
N ASP A 636 16.69 21.29 -22.47
CA ASP A 636 16.04 20.42 -23.46
C ASP A 636 14.79 21.06 -24.09
N ILE A 637 14.28 22.16 -23.50
CA ILE A 637 13.17 22.93 -24.09
C ILE A 637 13.72 24.19 -24.72
N GLU A 638 13.61 24.31 -26.03
CA GLU A 638 14.00 25.48 -26.82
C GLU A 638 12.77 26.15 -27.41
N GLY A 639 12.32 27.27 -26.80
CA GLY A 639 11.24 28.10 -27.32
C GLY A 639 11.78 29.42 -27.91
N ARG A 640 11.31 29.82 -29.09
CA ARG A 640 11.70 31.10 -29.74
C ARG A 640 10.49 31.89 -30.18
N VAL A 641 10.59 33.21 -30.10
CA VAL A 641 9.60 34.14 -30.71
C VAL A 641 10.07 34.50 -32.12
N VAL A 642 9.23 34.22 -33.10
CA VAL A 642 9.54 34.50 -34.52
C VAL A 642 9.02 35.87 -34.95
N GLY A 643 8.00 36.42 -34.29
CA GLY A 643 7.44 37.75 -34.64
C GLY A 643 6.22 38.10 -33.79
N ASP A 644 5.63 39.25 -34.06
CA ASP A 644 4.37 39.70 -33.47
C ASP A 644 3.22 39.53 -34.48
N SER A 645 2.01 39.33 -34.02
CA SER A 645 0.83 39.15 -34.87
C SER A 645 0.42 40.45 -35.65
N SER A 646 1.12 41.57 -35.44
CA SER A 646 0.90 42.85 -36.15
C SER A 646 1.74 43.03 -37.39
N GLY A 647 2.55 42.07 -37.81
CA GLY A 647 3.41 42.16 -38.97
C GLY A 647 2.68 41.94 -40.31
N GLY A 648 1.63 42.68 -40.56
CA GLY A 648 1.06 42.85 -41.87
C GLY A 648 1.37 44.26 -42.34
N ASN A 649 2.51 44.46 -42.99
CA ASN A 649 2.75 45.43 -44.00
C ASN A 649 3.70 44.85 -45.03
#